data_c5e41c6c35105352865160af627ea672
#
_entry.id   c5e41c6c35105352865160af627ea672
#
_cell.length_a   1.000
_cell.length_b   1.000
_cell.length_c   1.000
_cell.angle_alpha   90.00
_cell.angle_beta   90.00
_cell.angle_gamma   90.00
#
_symmetry.space_group_name_H-M   'P 1'
#
loop_
_entity.id
_entity.type
_entity.pdbx_description
1 polymer ?
#
loop_
_entity_poly.entity_id
_entity_poly.type
_entity_poly.pdbx_seq_one_letter_code
_entity_poly.pdbx_strand_id
1 'polypeptide(L)'
;MSREERGNFTLPGEAGYEKLTLELAEKWGADVIRDSDGTKLSPEITEAGYRIYSTICIIREHNEFAEKHPDAQQQTFLCSDPVTAEGNSVRIDPLQGFFTEQFQLNDAEDALAFWQVYDRTANRPVPREQWSWNGKEAEISGCIPWHRYTVSFLCYRVWEEINMYNHTTNHWTSEHLRQLDPRHPAAWAYLKDWLETWCVNNPQTDVIRLTSLFYNFVWIFGSDPRRRTRFVDWGSYDFTVSPAALRAFEAEYGYSLTAEDFIQKGHLQATHRPPTAAKRDYMEMIQRFVAEKAKELVEIIHRHGKKAYVFYDDSWVGMEPYGKYFPSVGFDGLIKCVFSGFECRLCAGAQVPVHELRFHPYLFPVGLGGLPTFSEGGHPEEDAMKYWMHVRRALVRQSVDRIGLGGYLHLTEGFPAFTETIARMAQEFRKIRALHEQGGPAVLPVRAAVLHGWGALRPWTLSGHFHETDEHVLIHLNEALSGFPIEVRFISFEDVLSGALQDTDVLISAGRAGDVWSGGDAWRDPALTAEVTRFVHEGGCLIGAGEPSALPEGDSCLALAHVLGVDTDDGRWACHGKWTFSEEKAPFPVCGEAIPFRDGIRLTDPDTRVFLARNGVPQMTVHTFGKGKAAYLSGFRYSPEAADMLLALILYMTGTDGAAAARCSAPGTEAAWFPASKTLVVLNNTENPVHTETVWPGGRAELDLEPMETRILEGM
;
A
#
# COMPACT_ATOMS: atom_id res chain seq x y z
N MET A 1 25.74 17.22 -22.46
CA MET A 1 24.35 17.47 -22.03
C MET A 1 24.21 18.92 -21.62
N SER A 2 23.16 19.61 -22.07
CA SER A 2 22.81 20.95 -21.59
C SER A 2 22.39 20.90 -20.11
N ARG A 3 22.35 22.07 -19.46
CA ARG A 3 21.90 22.16 -18.04
C ARG A 3 20.44 21.70 -17.87
N GLU A 4 19.64 21.73 -18.96
CA GLU A 4 18.25 21.28 -19.02
C GLU A 4 18.12 19.76 -19.16
N GLU A 5 19.19 19.07 -19.55
CA GLU A 5 19.23 17.60 -19.71
C GLU A 5 19.73 16.88 -18.47
N ARG A 6 20.12 17.60 -17.41
CA ARG A 6 20.60 17.02 -16.15
C ARG A 6 19.69 17.40 -14.99
N GLY A 7 19.59 16.50 -14.00
CA GLY A 7 18.87 16.71 -12.77
C GLY A 7 17.66 15.80 -12.59
N ASN A 8 17.08 15.87 -11.41
CA ASN A 8 15.88 15.14 -10.99
C ASN A 8 16.02 13.60 -11.03
N PHE A 9 17.25 13.10 -10.98
CA PHE A 9 17.56 11.69 -10.98
C PHE A 9 18.51 11.31 -9.84
N THR A 10 18.12 10.31 -9.04
CA THR A 10 18.92 9.76 -7.95
C THR A 10 19.48 8.40 -8.33
N LEU A 11 20.80 8.28 -8.32
CA LEU A 11 21.53 7.08 -8.67
C LEU A 11 22.07 6.37 -7.41
N PRO A 12 21.96 5.03 -7.29
CA PRO A 12 22.69 4.30 -6.27
C PRO A 12 24.18 4.29 -6.58
N GLY A 13 25.01 4.72 -5.63
CA GLY A 13 26.46 4.59 -5.71
C GLY A 13 26.91 3.31 -5.01
N GLU A 14 28.05 2.75 -5.43
CA GLU A 14 28.56 1.51 -4.90
C GLU A 14 30.09 1.57 -4.72
N ALA A 15 30.58 1.20 -3.55
CA ALA A 15 32.02 1.14 -3.26
C ALA A 15 32.70 0.07 -4.10
N GLY A 16 33.84 0.41 -4.71
CA GLY A 16 34.57 -0.44 -5.65
C GLY A 16 34.09 -0.35 -7.11
N TYR A 17 33.01 0.41 -7.38
CA TYR A 17 32.47 0.66 -8.71
C TYR A 17 32.33 2.16 -8.99
N GLU A 18 33.29 2.95 -8.52
CA GLU A 18 33.28 4.42 -8.63
C GLU A 18 33.19 4.88 -10.08
N LYS A 19 34.02 4.27 -10.95
CA LYS A 19 34.01 4.61 -12.37
C LYS A 19 32.66 4.36 -13.03
N LEU A 20 32.08 3.18 -12.80
CA LEU A 20 30.73 2.85 -13.31
C LEU A 20 29.68 3.81 -12.76
N THR A 21 29.75 4.14 -11.47
CA THR A 21 28.84 5.08 -10.82
C THR A 21 28.88 6.45 -11.51
N LEU A 22 30.06 6.99 -11.77
CA LEU A 22 30.22 8.31 -12.42
C LEU A 22 29.82 8.27 -13.91
N GLU A 23 30.15 7.19 -14.63
CA GLU A 23 29.74 7.01 -16.03
C GLU A 23 28.20 6.96 -16.17
N LEU A 24 27.52 6.20 -15.32
CA LEU A 24 26.06 6.11 -15.34
C LEU A 24 25.40 7.40 -14.80
N ALA A 25 25.99 8.08 -13.83
CA ALA A 25 25.50 9.39 -13.39
C ALA A 25 25.50 10.40 -14.54
N GLU A 26 26.54 10.44 -15.36
CA GLU A 26 26.60 11.28 -16.55
C GLU A 26 25.57 10.83 -17.60
N LYS A 27 25.49 9.52 -17.90
CA LYS A 27 24.60 8.95 -18.92
C LYS A 27 23.12 9.21 -18.60
N TRP A 28 22.72 9.05 -17.36
CA TRP A 28 21.34 9.24 -16.92
C TRP A 28 21.00 10.67 -16.51
N GLY A 29 22.02 11.54 -16.50
CA GLY A 29 21.88 12.94 -16.09
C GLY A 29 21.55 13.08 -14.60
N ALA A 30 22.11 12.22 -13.76
CA ALA A 30 21.89 12.30 -12.31
C ALA A 30 22.46 13.58 -11.72
N ASP A 31 21.84 14.08 -10.67
CA ASP A 31 22.31 15.22 -9.84
C ASP A 31 22.51 14.81 -8.38
N VAL A 32 22.12 13.58 -8.04
CA VAL A 32 22.25 12.98 -6.72
C VAL A 32 22.84 11.58 -6.83
N ILE A 33 23.81 11.28 -5.96
CA ILE A 33 24.30 9.93 -5.71
C ILE A 33 23.94 9.59 -4.27
N ARG A 34 23.32 8.43 -4.07
CA ARG A 34 23.01 7.91 -2.74
C ARG A 34 23.89 6.73 -2.38
N ASP A 35 24.17 6.53 -1.11
CA ASP A 35 24.72 5.26 -0.65
C ASP A 35 23.74 4.10 -0.89
N SER A 36 24.28 2.92 -1.09
CA SER A 36 23.53 1.67 -1.09
C SER A 36 23.58 1.05 0.30
N ASP A 37 22.57 0.26 0.66
CA ASP A 37 22.51 -0.36 1.98
C ASP A 37 23.79 -1.16 2.26
N GLY A 38 24.42 -0.89 3.41
CA GLY A 38 25.66 -1.55 3.84
C GLY A 38 26.94 -1.07 3.16
N THR A 39 26.89 -0.08 2.25
CA THR A 39 28.08 0.48 1.59
C THR A 39 28.25 1.96 1.90
N LYS A 40 29.51 2.41 2.10
CA LYS A 40 29.85 3.83 2.19
C LYS A 40 30.37 4.31 0.84
N LEU A 41 29.98 5.52 0.45
CA LEU A 41 30.54 6.15 -0.73
C LEU A 41 32.00 6.54 -0.52
N SER A 42 32.85 6.28 -1.52
CA SER A 42 34.26 6.65 -1.49
C SER A 42 34.45 8.17 -1.64
N PRO A 43 35.63 8.72 -1.26
CA PRO A 43 35.97 10.11 -1.50
C PRO A 43 35.88 10.52 -3.00
N GLU A 44 36.23 9.61 -3.93
CA GLU A 44 36.13 9.83 -5.36
C GLU A 44 34.69 10.22 -5.78
N ILE A 45 33.67 9.60 -5.20
CA ILE A 45 32.28 9.92 -5.46
C ILE A 45 31.84 11.17 -4.71
N THR A 46 32.17 11.28 -3.41
CA THR A 46 31.68 12.39 -2.57
C THR A 46 32.30 13.73 -2.96
N GLU A 47 33.48 13.73 -3.61
CA GLU A 47 34.16 14.93 -4.11
C GLU A 47 33.85 15.23 -5.59
N ALA A 48 33.09 14.37 -6.28
CA ALA A 48 32.76 14.54 -7.71
C ALA A 48 31.70 15.64 -7.99
N GLY A 49 31.19 16.31 -6.97
CA GLY A 49 30.28 17.45 -7.11
C GLY A 49 28.82 17.12 -7.23
N TYR A 50 28.43 15.86 -6.97
CA TYR A 50 27.03 15.44 -6.82
C TYR A 50 26.53 15.72 -5.42
N ARG A 51 25.22 15.93 -5.26
CA ARG A 51 24.60 15.89 -3.94
C ARG A 51 24.60 14.46 -3.40
N ILE A 52 24.84 14.33 -2.10
CA ILE A 52 24.95 13.02 -1.45
C ILE A 52 23.74 12.77 -0.56
N TYR A 53 23.07 11.65 -0.80
CA TYR A 53 22.04 11.13 0.08
C TYR A 53 22.59 9.95 0.88
N SER A 54 22.44 10.00 2.19
CA SER A 54 22.82 8.90 3.07
C SER A 54 21.62 8.26 3.74
N THR A 55 21.61 6.93 3.75
CA THR A 55 20.53 6.12 4.31
C THR A 55 20.77 5.81 5.76
N ILE A 56 19.79 6.02 6.62
CA ILE A 56 19.83 5.67 8.05
C ILE A 56 18.56 4.88 8.40
N CYS A 57 18.73 3.69 9.00
CA CYS A 57 17.68 3.01 9.74
C CYS A 57 17.90 3.27 11.23
N ILE A 58 17.19 4.23 11.78
CA ILE A 58 17.44 4.79 13.12
C ILE A 58 17.27 3.78 14.25
N ILE A 59 16.52 2.71 14.08
CA ILE A 59 16.18 1.75 15.15
C ILE A 59 17.11 0.54 15.22
N ARG A 60 18.01 0.34 14.28
CA ARG A 60 18.88 -0.84 14.19
C ARG A 60 20.35 -0.47 14.11
N GLU A 61 21.24 -1.46 14.21
CA GLU A 61 22.72 -1.28 14.30
C GLU A 61 23.18 -0.73 15.66
N HIS A 62 22.41 -1.03 16.72
CA HIS A 62 22.67 -0.58 18.09
C HIS A 62 22.75 -1.74 19.07
N ASN A 63 23.34 -2.88 18.66
CA ASN A 63 23.35 -4.12 19.43
C ASN A 63 23.96 -3.97 20.83
N GLU A 64 25.08 -3.22 20.95
CA GLU A 64 25.71 -2.99 22.25
C GLU A 64 24.78 -2.29 23.26
N PHE A 65 23.94 -1.36 22.77
CA PHE A 65 22.95 -0.70 23.62
C PHE A 65 21.80 -1.65 23.95
N ALA A 66 21.29 -2.39 22.96
CA ALA A 66 20.20 -3.35 23.15
C ALA A 66 20.57 -4.49 24.11
N GLU A 67 21.83 -4.94 24.14
CA GLU A 67 22.32 -5.94 25.09
C GLU A 67 22.38 -5.43 26.53
N LYS A 68 22.75 -4.15 26.71
CA LYS A 68 22.77 -3.50 28.03
C LYS A 68 21.36 -3.12 28.52
N HIS A 69 20.41 -2.97 27.62
CA HIS A 69 19.03 -2.56 27.86
C HIS A 69 18.04 -3.48 27.10
N PRO A 70 17.91 -4.76 27.48
CA PRO A 70 17.05 -5.72 26.78
C PRO A 70 15.58 -5.29 26.72
N ASP A 71 15.12 -4.55 27.73
CA ASP A 71 13.76 -3.98 27.85
C ASP A 71 13.50 -2.82 26.88
N ALA A 72 14.55 -2.27 26.27
CA ALA A 72 14.46 -1.21 25.26
C ALA A 72 14.18 -1.73 23.84
N GLN A 73 14.07 -3.04 23.64
CA GLN A 73 13.76 -3.64 22.34
C GLN A 73 12.25 -3.59 22.04
N GLN A 74 11.91 -3.58 20.77
CA GLN A 74 10.52 -3.59 20.34
C GLN A 74 9.81 -4.88 20.76
N GLN A 75 8.54 -4.74 21.10
CA GLN A 75 7.67 -5.84 21.50
C GLN A 75 6.44 -5.94 20.60
N THR A 76 5.81 -7.10 20.58
CA THR A 76 4.55 -7.32 19.87
C THR A 76 3.71 -8.38 20.59
N PHE A 77 2.39 -8.41 20.31
CA PHE A 77 1.57 -9.55 20.64
C PHE A 77 1.77 -10.68 19.63
N LEU A 78 1.88 -11.89 20.16
CA LEU A 78 1.74 -13.12 19.39
C LEU A 78 0.60 -13.97 19.99
N CYS A 79 0.15 -14.95 19.21
CA CYS A 79 -0.85 -15.91 19.63
C CYS A 79 -0.34 -17.34 19.40
N SER A 80 -0.43 -18.19 20.42
CA SER A 80 -0.09 -19.61 20.30
C SER A 80 -0.96 -20.32 19.26
N ASP A 81 -0.50 -21.46 18.76
CA ASP A 81 -1.39 -22.37 18.05
C ASP A 81 -2.51 -22.84 19.01
N PRO A 82 -3.73 -23.07 18.52
CA PRO A 82 -4.82 -23.52 19.35
C PRO A 82 -4.64 -24.98 19.77
N VAL A 83 -4.83 -25.26 21.06
CA VAL A 83 -4.77 -26.59 21.65
C VAL A 83 -6.17 -27.02 22.08
N THR A 84 -6.57 -28.26 21.73
CA THR A 84 -7.86 -28.83 22.13
C THR A 84 -7.74 -29.45 23.53
N ALA A 85 -8.60 -29.05 24.45
CA ALA A 85 -8.66 -29.66 25.78
C ALA A 85 -9.43 -30.97 25.72
N GLU A 86 -8.79 -32.07 26.09
CA GLU A 86 -9.44 -33.39 26.20
C GLU A 86 -10.21 -33.55 27.51
N GLY A 87 -9.90 -32.74 28.50
CA GLY A 87 -10.51 -32.74 29.84
C GLY A 87 -10.75 -31.34 30.38
N ASN A 88 -10.76 -31.16 31.69
CA ASN A 88 -11.01 -29.90 32.34
C ASN A 88 -9.78 -29.04 32.50
N SER A 89 -8.63 -29.43 31.96
CA SER A 89 -7.40 -28.63 31.94
C SER A 89 -6.61 -28.84 30.67
N VAL A 90 -5.78 -27.83 30.33
CA VAL A 90 -4.85 -27.88 29.20
C VAL A 90 -3.60 -27.06 29.52
N ARG A 91 -2.45 -27.43 28.94
CA ARG A 91 -1.19 -26.71 29.02
C ARG A 91 -0.79 -26.24 27.62
N ILE A 92 -0.32 -25.03 27.51
CA ILE A 92 0.07 -24.43 26.24
C ILE A 92 1.43 -23.77 26.40
N ASP A 93 2.42 -24.23 25.64
CA ASP A 93 3.67 -23.54 25.44
C ASP A 93 3.41 -22.43 24.38
N PRO A 94 3.50 -21.13 24.74
CA PRO A 94 3.16 -20.04 23.82
C PRO A 94 4.03 -19.97 22.57
N LEU A 95 5.32 -20.35 22.68
CA LEU A 95 6.28 -20.33 21.58
C LEU A 95 6.36 -21.62 20.77
N GLN A 96 5.56 -22.62 21.11
CA GLN A 96 5.54 -23.87 20.33
C GLN A 96 5.20 -23.57 18.87
N GLY A 97 6.05 -24.04 17.95
CA GLY A 97 5.88 -23.86 16.52
C GLY A 97 6.42 -22.51 15.97
N PHE A 98 6.89 -21.60 16.81
CA PHE A 98 7.61 -20.41 16.38
C PHE A 98 9.11 -20.68 16.21
N PHE A 99 9.76 -19.86 15.40
CA PHE A 99 11.22 -19.80 15.32
C PHE A 99 11.73 -18.96 16.51
N THR A 100 12.15 -19.66 17.56
CA THR A 100 12.39 -19.08 18.89
C THR A 100 13.56 -18.10 18.92
N GLU A 101 14.51 -18.16 17.96
CA GLU A 101 15.60 -17.20 17.86
C GLU A 101 15.12 -15.76 17.54
N GLN A 102 13.90 -15.64 16.99
CA GLN A 102 13.30 -14.34 16.66
C GLN A 102 12.69 -13.66 17.89
N PHE A 103 12.29 -14.42 18.90
CA PHE A 103 11.44 -13.93 19.99
C PHE A 103 11.97 -14.29 21.36
N GLN A 104 11.77 -13.37 22.30
CA GLN A 104 11.94 -13.62 23.73
C GLN A 104 10.64 -13.26 24.45
N LEU A 105 10.08 -14.18 25.24
CA LEU A 105 8.88 -13.90 26.02
C LEU A 105 9.12 -12.71 26.97
N ASN A 106 8.12 -11.86 27.07
CA ASN A 106 8.04 -10.89 28.16
C ASN A 106 7.05 -11.40 29.20
N ASP A 107 7.56 -12.10 30.20
CA ASP A 107 6.80 -12.67 31.31
C ASP A 107 7.00 -11.90 32.63
N ALA A 108 7.50 -10.66 32.56
CA ALA A 108 7.51 -9.74 33.69
C ALA A 108 6.06 -9.51 34.20
N GLU A 109 5.94 -9.27 35.49
CA GLU A 109 4.62 -9.15 36.15
C GLU A 109 3.69 -8.13 35.47
N ASP A 110 4.24 -6.99 35.05
CA ASP A 110 3.51 -5.94 34.36
C ASP A 110 3.10 -6.31 32.91
N ALA A 111 3.86 -7.20 32.24
CA ALA A 111 3.52 -7.71 30.91
C ALA A 111 2.53 -8.86 30.99
N LEU A 112 2.66 -9.76 31.98
CA LEU A 112 1.71 -10.83 32.22
C LEU A 112 0.28 -10.34 32.46
N ALA A 113 0.11 -9.14 32.99
CA ALA A 113 -1.18 -8.50 33.16
C ALA A 113 -1.94 -8.29 31.84
N PHE A 114 -1.24 -8.19 30.72
CA PHE A 114 -1.80 -8.02 29.36
C PHE A 114 -1.90 -9.32 28.58
N TRP A 115 -1.34 -10.44 29.09
CA TRP A 115 -1.54 -11.74 28.45
C TRP A 115 -2.99 -12.19 28.57
N GLN A 116 -3.48 -12.89 27.56
CA GLN A 116 -4.86 -13.33 27.54
C GLN A 116 -4.97 -14.78 27.06
N VAL A 117 -5.64 -15.60 27.86
CA VAL A 117 -6.09 -16.91 27.43
C VAL A 117 -7.49 -16.79 26.83
N TYR A 118 -7.73 -17.45 25.72
CA TYR A 118 -8.97 -17.35 24.98
C TYR A 118 -9.54 -18.71 24.60
N ASP A 119 -10.80 -18.97 24.92
CA ASP A 119 -11.56 -20.12 24.44
C ASP A 119 -12.08 -19.79 23.02
N ARG A 120 -11.40 -20.30 22.00
CA ARG A 120 -11.72 -20.04 20.59
C ARG A 120 -13.02 -20.70 20.14
N THR A 121 -13.43 -21.80 20.81
CA THR A 121 -14.69 -22.47 20.50
C THR A 121 -15.89 -21.69 21.02
N ALA A 122 -15.80 -21.19 22.26
CA ALA A 122 -16.85 -20.38 22.86
C ALA A 122 -16.73 -18.88 22.50
N ASN A 123 -15.65 -18.47 21.80
CA ASN A 123 -15.34 -17.10 21.42
C ASN A 123 -15.38 -16.13 22.61
N ARG A 124 -14.68 -16.46 23.70
CA ARG A 124 -14.62 -15.65 24.91
C ARG A 124 -13.29 -15.77 25.64
N PRO A 125 -12.85 -14.74 26.37
CA PRO A 125 -11.68 -14.83 27.21
C PRO A 125 -11.91 -15.81 28.38
N VAL A 126 -10.84 -16.48 28.79
CA VAL A 126 -10.80 -17.28 30.03
C VAL A 126 -10.47 -16.35 31.19
N PRO A 127 -11.25 -16.38 32.29
CA PRO A 127 -10.97 -15.57 33.47
C PRO A 127 -9.54 -15.75 33.99
N ARG A 128 -8.92 -14.66 34.47
CA ARG A 128 -7.50 -14.65 34.88
C ARG A 128 -7.21 -15.68 35.99
N GLU A 129 -8.14 -15.90 36.90
CA GLU A 129 -8.07 -16.86 38.01
C GLU A 129 -8.11 -18.34 37.57
N GLN A 130 -8.47 -18.61 36.31
CA GLN A 130 -8.53 -19.97 35.77
C GLN A 130 -7.25 -20.39 35.04
N TRP A 131 -6.24 -19.54 34.97
CA TRP A 131 -4.97 -19.90 34.37
C TRP A 131 -3.77 -19.29 35.09
N SER A 132 -2.63 -19.95 34.98
CA SER A 132 -1.37 -19.54 35.57
C SER A 132 -0.23 -19.71 34.57
N TRP A 133 0.84 -18.99 34.80
CA TRP A 133 2.09 -19.09 34.05
C TRP A 133 3.16 -19.72 34.95
N ASN A 134 3.84 -20.77 34.51
CA ASN A 134 4.85 -21.47 35.29
C ASN A 134 6.30 -21.20 34.83
N GLY A 135 6.52 -20.24 33.94
CA GLY A 135 7.81 -19.92 33.31
C GLY A 135 8.06 -20.64 31.98
N LYS A 136 7.19 -21.58 31.60
CA LYS A 136 7.27 -22.32 30.34
C LYS A 136 5.94 -22.50 29.64
N GLU A 137 4.90 -22.84 30.38
CA GLU A 137 3.57 -23.14 29.86
C GLU A 137 2.49 -22.35 30.61
N ALA A 138 1.47 -21.95 29.89
CA ALA A 138 0.23 -21.50 30.51
C ALA A 138 -0.60 -22.74 30.91
N GLU A 139 -0.91 -22.85 32.18
CA GLU A 139 -1.74 -23.93 32.74
C GLU A 139 -3.16 -23.40 32.92
N ILE A 140 -4.11 -23.98 32.19
CA ILE A 140 -5.51 -23.53 32.14
C ILE A 140 -6.38 -24.60 32.81
N SER A 141 -7.19 -24.17 33.77
CA SER A 141 -8.14 -25.05 34.50
C SER A 141 -9.59 -24.65 34.20
N GLY A 142 -10.51 -25.56 34.50
CA GLY A 142 -11.94 -25.35 34.23
C GLY A 142 -12.25 -25.33 32.73
N CYS A 143 -11.41 -25.99 31.93
CA CYS A 143 -11.64 -26.13 30.49
C CYS A 143 -12.93 -26.94 30.22
N ILE A 144 -13.61 -26.57 29.16
CA ILE A 144 -14.70 -27.36 28.60
C ILE A 144 -14.06 -28.40 27.66
N PRO A 145 -14.28 -29.70 27.83
CA PRO A 145 -13.74 -30.71 26.95
C PRO A 145 -14.08 -30.46 25.47
N TRP A 146 -13.10 -30.70 24.60
CA TRP A 146 -13.17 -30.48 23.14
C TRP A 146 -13.23 -29.02 22.68
N HIS A 147 -13.14 -28.06 23.59
CA HIS A 147 -12.90 -26.68 23.24
C HIS A 147 -11.42 -26.43 22.92
N ARG A 148 -11.17 -25.44 22.09
CA ARG A 148 -9.83 -25.00 21.65
C ARG A 148 -9.42 -23.76 22.37
N TYR A 149 -8.23 -23.78 22.95
CA TYR A 149 -7.68 -22.66 23.73
C TYR A 149 -6.42 -22.11 23.09
N THR A 150 -6.21 -20.81 23.19
CA THR A 150 -4.99 -20.11 22.79
C THR A 150 -4.51 -19.19 23.89
N VAL A 151 -3.21 -18.90 23.87
CA VAL A 151 -2.59 -17.86 24.69
C VAL A 151 -2.12 -16.75 23.79
N SER A 152 -2.57 -15.53 24.03
CA SER A 152 -2.04 -14.33 23.42
C SER A 152 -1.07 -13.67 24.41
N PHE A 153 0.14 -13.38 23.99
CA PHE A 153 1.25 -13.01 24.85
C PHE A 153 2.12 -11.92 24.23
N LEU A 154 2.79 -11.13 25.07
CA LEU A 154 3.80 -10.17 24.67
C LEU A 154 5.18 -10.83 24.56
N CYS A 155 5.93 -10.47 23.54
CA CYS A 155 7.31 -10.88 23.36
C CYS A 155 8.17 -9.75 22.80
N TYR A 156 9.45 -9.75 23.17
CA TYR A 156 10.46 -8.95 22.50
C TYR A 156 10.80 -9.57 21.15
N ARG A 157 10.96 -8.72 20.13
CA ARG A 157 11.47 -9.05 18.81
C ARG A 157 12.99 -8.85 18.86
N VAL A 158 13.73 -9.93 19.03
CA VAL A 158 15.19 -9.90 19.31
C VAL A 158 16.05 -10.09 18.08
N TRP A 159 15.44 -10.29 16.92
CA TRP A 159 16.11 -10.31 15.63
C TRP A 159 15.29 -9.50 14.63
N GLU A 160 15.88 -8.44 14.08
CA GLU A 160 15.23 -7.53 13.14
C GLU A 160 14.89 -8.27 11.83
N GLU A 161 13.69 -8.09 11.32
CA GLU A 161 13.10 -8.95 10.28
C GLU A 161 13.81 -8.86 8.93
N ILE A 162 14.25 -7.69 8.50
CA ILE A 162 14.97 -7.55 7.22
C ILE A 162 16.35 -8.22 7.33
N ASN A 163 17.04 -8.02 8.44
CA ASN A 163 18.30 -8.69 8.72
C ASN A 163 18.10 -10.21 8.76
N MET A 164 17.07 -10.68 9.46
CA MET A 164 16.73 -12.11 9.54
C MET A 164 16.37 -12.69 8.17
N TYR A 165 15.57 -11.99 7.37
CA TYR A 165 15.25 -12.39 5.99
C TYR A 165 16.51 -12.56 5.15
N ASN A 166 17.42 -11.60 5.20
CA ASN A 166 18.67 -11.67 4.45
C ASN A 166 19.58 -12.82 4.92
N HIS A 167 19.64 -13.11 6.21
CA HIS A 167 20.34 -14.29 6.73
C HIS A 167 19.73 -15.60 6.25
N THR A 168 18.41 -15.70 6.29
CA THR A 168 17.71 -16.95 5.99
C THR A 168 17.52 -17.20 4.49
N THR A 169 17.46 -16.14 3.69
CA THR A 169 17.17 -16.22 2.24
C THR A 169 18.40 -15.91 1.39
N ASN A 170 19.19 -14.90 1.77
CA ASN A 170 20.36 -14.43 1.01
C ASN A 170 21.69 -14.89 1.63
N HIS A 171 21.63 -15.75 2.67
CA HIS A 171 22.80 -16.34 3.33
C HIS A 171 23.81 -15.33 3.88
N TRP A 172 23.31 -14.19 4.38
CA TRP A 172 24.17 -13.22 5.07
C TRP A 172 24.80 -13.82 6.31
N THR A 173 26.01 -13.40 6.62
CA THR A 173 26.79 -13.85 7.78
C THR A 173 27.12 -12.69 8.74
N SER A 174 26.48 -11.53 8.54
CA SER A 174 26.62 -10.37 9.40
C SER A 174 26.05 -10.65 10.81
N GLU A 175 26.28 -9.75 11.74
CA GLU A 175 25.68 -9.80 13.07
C GLU A 175 24.15 -9.79 13.00
N HIS A 176 23.48 -10.53 13.89
CA HIS A 176 22.02 -10.47 14.04
C HIS A 176 21.63 -9.12 14.65
N LEU A 177 20.98 -8.28 13.88
CA LEU A 177 20.59 -6.95 14.31
C LEU A 177 19.36 -6.97 15.22
N ARG A 178 19.39 -6.12 16.26
CA ARG A 178 18.30 -5.89 17.20
C ARG A 178 17.68 -4.53 16.94
N GLN A 179 16.38 -4.39 17.21
CA GLN A 179 15.65 -3.15 16.97
C GLN A 179 15.24 -2.48 18.29
N LEU A 180 15.57 -1.20 18.43
CA LEU A 180 15.21 -0.40 19.59
C LEU A 180 13.80 0.17 19.47
N ASP A 181 13.12 0.29 20.61
CA ASP A 181 11.82 0.95 20.72
C ASP A 181 12.00 2.43 21.09
N PRO A 182 11.64 3.38 20.21
CA PRO A 182 11.71 4.81 20.53
C PRO A 182 10.76 5.22 21.68
N ARG A 183 9.84 4.37 22.09
CA ARG A 183 8.98 4.60 23.26
C ARG A 183 9.73 4.43 24.57
N HIS A 184 10.81 3.67 24.58
CA HIS A 184 11.65 3.52 25.77
C HIS A 184 12.52 4.78 25.96
N PRO A 185 12.42 5.51 27.11
CA PRO A 185 13.08 6.81 27.27
C PRO A 185 14.60 6.78 27.08
N ALA A 186 15.27 5.74 27.61
CA ALA A 186 16.72 5.61 27.47
C ALA A 186 17.13 5.29 26.02
N ALA A 187 16.37 4.45 25.31
CA ALA A 187 16.59 4.20 23.89
C ALA A 187 16.42 5.48 23.07
N TRP A 188 15.39 6.24 23.34
CA TRP A 188 15.13 7.48 22.62
C TRP A 188 16.23 8.53 22.84
N ALA A 189 16.69 8.71 24.07
CA ALA A 189 17.80 9.60 24.36
C ALA A 189 19.10 9.16 23.62
N TYR A 190 19.42 7.87 23.68
CA TYR A 190 20.57 7.29 22.98
C TYR A 190 20.48 7.49 21.46
N LEU A 191 19.33 7.24 20.84
CA LEU A 191 19.12 7.38 19.39
C LEU A 191 19.34 8.83 18.92
N LYS A 192 18.87 9.79 19.72
CA LYS A 192 19.11 11.21 19.43
C LYS A 192 20.58 11.61 19.51
N ASP A 193 21.26 11.20 20.55
CA ASP A 193 22.70 11.48 20.73
C ASP A 193 23.54 10.81 19.64
N TRP A 194 23.14 9.60 19.23
CA TRP A 194 23.74 8.90 18.10
C TRP A 194 23.58 9.68 16.79
N LEU A 195 22.36 10.17 16.50
CA LEU A 195 22.08 10.93 15.27
C LEU A 195 22.85 12.27 15.24
N GLU A 196 22.93 12.99 16.36
CA GLU A 196 23.77 14.19 16.50
C GLU A 196 25.24 13.88 16.12
N THR A 197 25.78 12.82 16.71
CA THR A 197 27.16 12.38 16.45
C THR A 197 27.34 11.96 14.99
N TRP A 198 26.39 11.24 14.43
CA TRP A 198 26.41 10.82 13.03
C TRP A 198 26.44 12.02 12.08
N CYS A 199 25.62 13.04 12.33
CA CYS A 199 25.56 14.25 11.50
C CYS A 199 26.91 14.99 11.49
N VAL A 200 27.59 15.09 12.62
CA VAL A 200 28.93 15.69 12.73
C VAL A 200 29.97 14.90 11.94
N ASN A 201 29.91 13.58 12.01
CA ASN A 201 30.89 12.68 11.40
C ASN A 201 30.69 12.50 9.88
N ASN A 202 29.55 12.95 9.32
CA ASN A 202 29.23 12.84 7.91
C ASN A 202 28.94 14.21 7.28
N PRO A 203 29.91 15.11 7.22
CA PRO A 203 29.73 16.49 6.71
C PRO A 203 29.39 16.51 5.20
N GLN A 204 29.78 15.50 4.43
CA GLN A 204 29.53 15.36 2.99
C GLN A 204 28.08 15.06 2.65
N THR A 205 27.26 14.63 3.61
CA THR A 205 25.86 14.27 3.37
C THR A 205 25.00 15.53 3.29
N ASP A 206 24.26 15.69 2.19
CA ASP A 206 23.29 16.78 2.01
C ASP A 206 21.90 16.39 2.54
N VAL A 207 21.51 15.14 2.33
CA VAL A 207 20.19 14.61 2.71
C VAL A 207 20.35 13.33 3.49
N ILE A 208 19.77 13.28 4.67
CA ILE A 208 19.57 12.04 5.43
C ILE A 208 18.25 11.43 5.03
N ARG A 209 18.30 10.22 4.54
CA ARG A 209 17.16 9.42 4.17
C ARG A 209 16.86 8.43 5.28
N LEU A 210 15.85 8.74 6.09
CA LEU A 210 15.37 7.84 7.13
C LEU A 210 14.58 6.72 6.48
N THR A 211 15.08 5.49 6.54
CA THR A 211 14.40 4.32 6.01
C THR A 211 13.78 3.51 7.14
N SER A 212 12.61 2.92 6.88
CA SER A 212 11.88 2.11 7.86
C SER A 212 11.74 2.80 9.22
N LEU A 213 11.39 4.07 9.26
CA LEU A 213 11.50 5.05 10.34
C LEU A 213 11.60 4.43 11.75
N PHE A 214 10.55 3.73 12.24
CA PHE A 214 10.59 3.01 13.52
C PHE A 214 10.14 1.55 13.39
N TYR A 215 9.88 1.07 12.18
CA TYR A 215 9.43 -0.27 11.92
C TYR A 215 9.73 -0.67 10.47
N ASN A 216 9.84 -1.99 10.26
CA ASN A 216 9.96 -2.55 8.92
C ASN A 216 8.66 -3.29 8.55
N PHE A 217 8.74 -4.40 7.84
CA PHE A 217 7.61 -5.28 7.62
C PHE A 217 7.53 -6.36 8.72
N VAL A 218 6.37 -6.98 8.84
CA VAL A 218 6.12 -8.07 9.78
C VAL A 218 6.41 -9.39 9.10
N TRP A 219 7.38 -10.14 9.60
CA TRP A 219 7.62 -11.49 9.16
C TRP A 219 7.83 -12.41 10.36
N ILE A 220 6.88 -13.28 10.61
CA ILE A 220 6.91 -14.22 11.73
C ILE A 220 7.21 -15.61 11.18
N PHE A 221 8.36 -16.13 11.57
CA PHE A 221 8.83 -17.44 11.13
C PHE A 221 8.35 -18.58 12.02
N GLY A 222 8.11 -19.74 11.39
CA GLY A 222 7.87 -20.99 12.07
C GLY A 222 9.12 -21.85 12.22
N SER A 223 9.12 -22.71 13.22
CA SER A 223 10.19 -23.71 13.44
C SER A 223 10.14 -24.88 12.46
N ASP A 224 8.95 -25.23 11.92
CA ASP A 224 8.77 -26.29 10.93
C ASP A 224 9.05 -25.75 9.52
N PRO A 225 10.00 -26.33 8.75
CA PRO A 225 10.27 -25.93 7.38
C PRO A 225 9.05 -25.95 6.44
N ARG A 226 8.05 -26.81 6.71
CA ARG A 226 6.81 -26.89 5.94
C ARG A 226 5.85 -25.72 6.24
N ARG A 227 6.05 -25.03 7.37
CA ARG A 227 5.31 -23.83 7.79
C ARG A 227 6.30 -22.74 8.19
N ARG A 228 7.28 -22.48 7.31
CA ARG A 228 8.36 -21.55 7.61
C ARG A 228 7.84 -20.12 7.80
N THR A 229 6.87 -19.68 7.00
CA THR A 229 6.17 -18.41 7.18
C THR A 229 4.87 -18.66 7.94
N ARG A 230 4.76 -18.15 9.14
CA ARG A 230 3.52 -18.19 9.94
C ARG A 230 2.63 -16.99 9.65
N PHE A 231 3.23 -15.84 9.46
CA PHE A 231 2.56 -14.59 9.11
C PHE A 231 3.54 -13.66 8.41
N VAL A 232 3.07 -12.96 7.39
CA VAL A 232 3.79 -11.90 6.71
C VAL A 232 2.80 -10.81 6.36
N ASP A 233 3.19 -9.55 6.57
CA ASP A 233 2.42 -8.39 6.17
C ASP A 233 3.33 -7.17 6.10
N TRP A 234 2.92 -6.18 5.34
CA TRP A 234 3.54 -4.86 5.30
C TRP A 234 2.93 -4.00 6.40
N GLY A 235 3.54 -4.08 7.58
CA GLY A 235 3.06 -3.41 8.77
C GLY A 235 3.66 -2.02 8.97
N SER A 236 3.28 -1.45 10.09
CA SER A 236 3.82 -0.19 10.56
C SER A 236 4.14 -0.29 12.05
N TYR A 237 4.60 0.80 12.64
CA TYR A 237 4.94 0.84 14.06
C TYR A 237 3.76 0.49 14.99
N ASP A 238 2.53 0.52 14.52
CA ASP A 238 1.36 0.05 15.28
C ASP A 238 1.32 -1.47 15.54
N PHE A 239 2.17 -2.25 14.88
CA PHE A 239 2.45 -3.64 15.26
C PHE A 239 3.35 -3.76 16.49
N THR A 240 4.05 -2.69 16.87
CA THR A 240 4.85 -2.62 18.09
C THR A 240 3.95 -2.29 19.27
N VAL A 241 3.84 -3.22 20.20
CA VAL A 241 2.98 -3.12 21.38
C VAL A 241 3.78 -3.51 22.61
N SER A 242 3.81 -2.62 23.61
CA SER A 242 4.50 -2.85 24.88
C SER A 242 3.58 -2.51 26.04
N PRO A 243 3.85 -2.99 27.27
CA PRO A 243 3.10 -2.56 28.46
C PRO A 243 3.02 -1.04 28.63
N ALA A 244 4.11 -0.32 28.26
CA ALA A 244 4.14 1.13 28.30
C ALA A 244 3.17 1.76 27.28
N ALA A 245 3.08 1.18 26.06
CA ALA A 245 2.15 1.65 25.04
C ALA A 245 0.68 1.44 25.47
N LEU A 246 0.39 0.27 26.03
CA LEU A 246 -0.97 -0.07 26.48
C LEU A 246 -1.44 0.82 27.64
N ARG A 247 -0.54 1.10 28.60
CA ARG A 247 -0.85 2.05 29.70
C ARG A 247 -1.02 3.49 29.20
N ALA A 248 -0.19 3.91 28.24
CA ALA A 248 -0.33 5.24 27.65
C ALA A 248 -1.67 5.39 26.92
N PHE A 249 -2.08 4.35 26.20
CA PHE A 249 -3.38 4.32 25.55
C PHE A 249 -4.53 4.42 26.56
N GLU A 250 -4.52 3.59 27.61
CA GLU A 250 -5.55 3.62 28.65
C GLU A 250 -5.65 5.01 29.33
N ALA A 251 -4.49 5.62 29.63
CA ALA A 251 -4.45 6.96 30.21
C ALA A 251 -5.05 8.04 29.31
N GLU A 252 -4.93 7.89 28.01
CA GLU A 252 -5.39 8.88 27.04
C GLU A 252 -6.85 8.67 26.62
N TYR A 253 -7.22 7.42 26.32
CA TYR A 253 -8.55 7.10 25.78
C TYR A 253 -9.57 6.69 26.84
N GLY A 254 -9.14 6.43 28.09
CA GLY A 254 -10.02 6.11 29.21
C GLY A 254 -10.58 4.69 29.18
N TYR A 255 -10.06 3.80 28.36
CA TYR A 255 -10.37 2.38 28.32
C TYR A 255 -9.12 1.55 27.96
N SER A 256 -9.11 0.27 28.35
CA SER A 256 -7.97 -0.61 28.14
C SER A 256 -8.12 -1.42 26.84
N LEU A 257 -7.03 -1.60 26.11
CA LEU A 257 -6.95 -2.57 25.03
C LEU A 257 -6.66 -3.97 25.57
N THR A 258 -7.18 -4.97 24.89
CA THR A 258 -6.92 -6.37 25.16
C THR A 258 -6.03 -6.97 24.09
N ALA A 259 -5.48 -8.17 24.34
CA ALA A 259 -4.72 -8.89 23.32
C ALA A 259 -5.55 -9.16 22.04
N GLU A 260 -6.89 -9.34 22.18
CA GLU A 260 -7.78 -9.59 21.04
C GLU A 260 -7.93 -8.39 20.09
N ASP A 261 -7.64 -7.18 20.52
CA ASP A 261 -7.59 -6.00 19.64
C ASP A 261 -6.43 -6.09 18.64
N PHE A 262 -5.40 -6.89 18.95
CA PHE A 262 -4.24 -7.15 18.10
C PHE A 262 -4.25 -8.56 17.48
N ILE A 263 -4.90 -9.52 18.12
CA ILE A 263 -4.95 -10.95 17.74
C ILE A 263 -6.37 -11.33 17.31
N GLN A 264 -6.99 -10.57 16.52
CA GLN A 264 -8.40 -10.70 16.14
C GLN A 264 -8.75 -12.15 15.71
N LYS A 265 -9.60 -12.82 16.50
CA LYS A 265 -10.06 -14.21 16.29
C LYS A 265 -8.92 -15.24 16.13
N GLY A 266 -7.79 -15.05 16.81
CA GLY A 266 -6.62 -15.93 16.76
C GLY A 266 -5.66 -15.66 15.61
N HIS A 267 -5.82 -14.53 14.91
CA HIS A 267 -4.94 -14.07 13.84
C HIS A 267 -4.43 -12.68 14.13
N LEU A 268 -3.18 -12.38 13.74
CA LEU A 268 -2.69 -11.02 13.80
C LEU A 268 -3.54 -10.10 12.92
N GLN A 269 -3.66 -8.85 13.34
CA GLN A 269 -4.36 -7.82 12.58
C GLN A 269 -3.60 -7.54 11.29
N ALA A 270 -4.10 -8.06 10.18
CA ALA A 270 -3.51 -7.89 8.86
C ALA A 270 -4.04 -6.63 8.16
N THR A 271 -3.24 -6.08 7.24
CA THR A 271 -3.58 -4.88 6.47
C THR A 271 -4.83 -5.03 5.61
N HIS A 272 -5.16 -6.26 5.20
CA HIS A 272 -6.35 -6.56 4.40
C HIS A 272 -7.62 -6.82 5.22
N ARG A 273 -7.55 -6.72 6.56
CA ARG A 273 -8.70 -6.88 7.44
C ARG A 273 -9.21 -5.54 7.96
N PRO A 274 -10.53 -5.35 8.05
CA PRO A 274 -11.08 -4.15 8.69
C PRO A 274 -10.58 -4.02 10.13
N PRO A 275 -10.10 -2.84 10.55
CA PRO A 275 -9.71 -2.62 11.94
C PRO A 275 -10.93 -2.55 12.85
N THR A 276 -10.79 -3.00 14.10
CA THR A 276 -11.76 -2.67 15.14
C THR A 276 -11.66 -1.17 15.49
N ALA A 277 -12.70 -0.59 16.10
CA ALA A 277 -12.66 0.79 16.56
C ALA A 277 -11.49 1.01 17.54
N ALA A 278 -11.29 0.09 18.49
CA ALA A 278 -10.18 0.15 19.43
C ALA A 278 -8.81 0.10 18.76
N LYS A 279 -8.63 -0.76 17.73
CA LYS A 279 -7.39 -0.78 16.96
C LYS A 279 -7.17 0.52 16.17
N ARG A 280 -8.24 1.14 15.67
CA ARG A 280 -8.18 2.43 14.99
C ARG A 280 -7.72 3.55 15.93
N ASP A 281 -8.26 3.60 17.14
CA ASP A 281 -7.83 4.55 18.16
C ASP A 281 -6.36 4.35 18.54
N TYR A 282 -5.91 3.10 18.63
CA TYR A 282 -4.48 2.78 18.84
C TYR A 282 -3.61 3.27 17.69
N MET A 283 -4.01 3.06 16.44
CA MET A 283 -3.28 3.56 15.27
C MET A 283 -3.19 5.08 15.27
N GLU A 284 -4.24 5.77 15.65
CA GLU A 284 -4.26 7.23 15.76
C GLU A 284 -3.25 7.72 16.82
N MET A 285 -3.22 7.08 17.99
CA MET A 285 -2.22 7.35 19.02
C MET A 285 -0.80 7.11 18.51
N ILE A 286 -0.58 6.01 17.78
CA ILE A 286 0.72 5.66 17.22
C ILE A 286 1.16 6.67 16.17
N GLN A 287 0.29 7.11 15.28
CA GLN A 287 0.63 8.11 14.27
C GLN A 287 1.09 9.42 14.90
N ARG A 288 0.41 9.88 15.95
CA ARG A 288 0.81 11.08 16.70
C ARG A 288 2.18 10.88 17.36
N PHE A 289 2.37 9.76 18.05
CA PHE A 289 3.65 9.43 18.68
C PHE A 289 4.80 9.40 17.65
N VAL A 290 4.61 8.74 16.51
CA VAL A 290 5.63 8.66 15.45
C VAL A 290 5.92 10.06 14.88
N ALA A 291 4.88 10.89 14.68
CA ALA A 291 5.05 12.25 14.19
C ALA A 291 5.88 13.11 15.17
N GLU A 292 5.60 13.04 16.47
CA GLU A 292 6.36 13.75 17.51
C GLU A 292 7.84 13.31 17.52
N LYS A 293 8.09 11.99 17.49
CA LYS A 293 9.45 11.45 17.49
C LYS A 293 10.21 11.75 16.20
N ALA A 294 9.55 11.61 15.06
CA ALA A 294 10.15 11.95 13.77
C ALA A 294 10.51 13.43 13.68
N LYS A 295 9.65 14.32 14.21
CA LYS A 295 9.93 15.75 14.28
C LYS A 295 11.21 16.06 15.06
N GLU A 296 11.42 15.43 16.24
CA GLU A 296 12.67 15.59 17.00
C GLU A 296 13.91 15.20 16.16
N LEU A 297 13.82 14.10 15.37
CA LEU A 297 14.91 13.68 14.48
C LEU A 297 15.14 14.69 13.35
N VAL A 298 14.08 15.17 12.73
CA VAL A 298 14.14 16.17 11.65
C VAL A 298 14.78 17.48 12.16
N GLU A 299 14.42 17.92 13.37
CA GLU A 299 15.02 19.09 14.00
C GLU A 299 16.53 18.91 14.27
N ILE A 300 16.95 17.71 14.65
CA ILE A 300 18.39 17.39 14.77
C ILE A 300 19.08 17.54 13.41
N ILE A 301 18.54 16.91 12.38
CA ILE A 301 19.09 16.92 11.03
C ILE A 301 19.21 18.36 10.49
N HIS A 302 18.17 19.16 10.69
CA HIS A 302 18.15 20.56 10.26
C HIS A 302 19.18 21.44 10.99
N ARG A 303 19.39 21.22 12.30
CA ARG A 303 20.43 21.94 13.06
C ARG A 303 21.85 21.75 12.48
N HIS A 304 22.09 20.62 11.83
CA HIS A 304 23.33 20.33 11.11
C HIS A 304 23.33 20.78 9.65
N GLY A 305 22.35 21.58 9.24
CA GLY A 305 22.26 22.12 7.88
C GLY A 305 21.94 21.08 6.80
N LYS A 306 21.47 19.89 7.19
CA LYS A 306 21.11 18.81 6.29
C LYS A 306 19.60 18.75 6.10
N LYS A 307 19.15 18.08 5.03
CA LYS A 307 17.74 17.82 4.77
C LYS A 307 17.35 16.42 5.26
N ALA A 308 16.09 16.28 5.68
CA ALA A 308 15.51 15.03 6.13
C ALA A 308 14.47 14.52 5.14
N TYR A 309 14.70 13.34 4.58
CA TYR A 309 13.74 12.64 3.76
C TYR A 309 13.27 11.37 4.48
N VAL A 310 12.02 10.98 4.24
CA VAL A 310 11.52 9.68 4.67
C VAL A 310 11.41 8.75 3.46
N PHE A 311 11.83 7.50 3.64
CA PHE A 311 11.76 6.47 2.61
C PHE A 311 10.71 5.43 2.97
N TYR A 312 9.72 5.31 2.11
CA TYR A 312 8.73 4.25 2.15
C TYR A 312 9.08 3.21 1.09
N ASP A 313 9.47 2.04 1.55
CA ASP A 313 9.69 0.89 0.68
C ASP A 313 8.34 0.39 0.13
N ASP A 314 8.08 -0.87 0.16
CA ASP A 314 6.81 -1.43 -0.32
C ASP A 314 5.63 -1.12 0.62
N SER A 315 5.92 -0.76 1.86
CA SER A 315 4.95 -0.32 2.85
C SER A 315 5.26 1.08 3.36
N TRP A 316 4.34 1.65 4.14
CA TRP A 316 4.62 2.82 4.95
C TRP A 316 5.21 2.40 6.32
N VAL A 317 5.96 3.27 6.94
CA VAL A 317 6.87 2.92 8.04
C VAL A 317 6.57 3.65 9.36
N GLY A 318 5.36 3.64 9.80
CA GLY A 318 4.97 4.13 11.12
C GLY A 318 3.96 5.25 11.11
N MET A 319 3.81 5.94 9.98
CA MET A 319 2.85 7.03 9.84
C MET A 319 2.41 7.17 8.38
N GLU A 320 1.12 7.24 8.15
CA GLU A 320 0.58 7.52 6.83
C GLU A 320 0.87 8.95 6.40
N PRO A 321 1.37 9.16 5.17
CA PRO A 321 1.69 10.48 4.66
C PRO A 321 0.45 11.35 4.37
N TYR A 322 -0.74 10.81 4.52
CA TYR A 322 -2.02 11.54 4.41
C TYR A 322 -2.64 11.90 5.76
N GLY A 323 -2.10 11.37 6.84
CA GLY A 323 -2.58 11.65 8.19
C GLY A 323 -2.34 13.12 8.55
N LYS A 324 -3.21 13.65 9.39
CA LYS A 324 -3.15 15.06 9.85
C LYS A 324 -1.85 15.44 10.58
N TYR A 325 -1.12 14.44 11.06
CA TYR A 325 0.14 14.65 11.80
C TYR A 325 1.37 14.74 10.89
N PHE A 326 1.33 14.15 9.70
CA PHE A 326 2.48 14.05 8.81
C PHE A 326 3.09 15.40 8.45
N PRO A 327 2.32 16.45 8.07
CA PRO A 327 2.89 17.75 7.72
C PRO A 327 3.66 18.40 8.89
N SER A 328 3.27 18.10 10.14
CA SER A 328 3.91 18.68 11.33
C SER A 328 5.31 18.15 11.62
N VAL A 329 5.71 17.04 11.00
CA VAL A 329 7.05 16.45 11.13
C VAL A 329 8.10 17.34 10.51
N GLY A 330 7.79 17.96 9.35
CA GLY A 330 8.69 18.86 8.65
C GLY A 330 9.71 18.16 7.77
N PHE A 331 9.39 16.99 7.22
CA PHE A 331 10.22 16.35 6.21
C PHE A 331 10.39 17.25 4.98
N ASP A 332 11.61 17.33 4.44
CA ASP A 332 11.91 18.03 3.20
C ASP A 332 11.54 17.23 1.95
N GLY A 333 11.36 15.92 2.09
CA GLY A 333 10.98 15.06 0.98
C GLY A 333 10.56 13.67 1.41
N LEU A 334 9.92 12.99 0.46
CA LEU A 334 9.44 11.64 0.59
C LEU A 334 9.89 10.82 -0.61
N ILE A 335 10.40 9.63 -0.37
CA ILE A 335 10.81 8.67 -1.38
C ILE A 335 9.91 7.43 -1.27
N LYS A 336 9.25 7.05 -2.38
CA LYS A 336 8.39 5.86 -2.44
C LYS A 336 8.87 4.90 -3.51
N CYS A 337 8.99 3.64 -3.17
CA CYS A 337 9.10 2.57 -4.16
C CYS A 337 7.81 2.43 -4.95
N VAL A 338 7.92 2.30 -6.25
CA VAL A 338 6.76 2.27 -7.14
C VAL A 338 6.87 1.14 -8.16
N PHE A 339 5.79 0.38 -8.26
CA PHE A 339 5.58 -0.68 -9.25
C PHE A 339 4.49 -0.27 -10.24
N SER A 340 3.60 0.61 -9.81
CA SER A 340 2.34 0.94 -10.47
C SER A 340 2.09 2.44 -10.49
N GLY A 341 1.15 2.88 -11.31
CA GLY A 341 0.71 4.26 -11.36
C GLY A 341 -0.01 4.69 -10.08
N PHE A 342 -0.71 3.77 -9.43
CA PHE A 342 -1.39 4.03 -8.17
C PHE A 342 -0.42 4.54 -7.09
N GLU A 343 0.70 3.88 -6.89
CA GLU A 343 1.72 4.27 -5.92
C GLU A 343 2.36 5.62 -6.23
N CYS A 344 2.50 5.95 -7.53
CA CYS A 344 2.96 7.28 -7.95
C CYS A 344 2.00 8.37 -7.51
N ARG A 345 0.70 8.18 -7.71
CA ARG A 345 -0.31 9.16 -7.28
C ARG A 345 -0.37 9.30 -5.77
N LEU A 346 -0.22 8.19 -5.03
CA LEU A 346 -0.11 8.23 -3.57
C LEU A 346 1.11 9.08 -3.13
N CYS A 347 2.27 8.84 -3.75
CA CYS A 347 3.48 9.62 -3.46
C CYS A 347 3.26 11.12 -3.73
N ALA A 348 2.76 11.44 -4.92
CA ALA A 348 2.53 12.82 -5.35
C ALA A 348 1.46 13.55 -4.50
N GLY A 349 0.56 12.82 -3.85
CA GLY A 349 -0.46 13.38 -2.95
C GLY A 349 0.05 13.70 -1.54
N ALA A 350 1.23 13.23 -1.15
CA ALA A 350 1.79 13.50 0.17
C ALA A 350 2.22 14.97 0.34
N GLN A 351 2.02 15.52 1.53
CA GLN A 351 2.32 16.93 1.83
C GLN A 351 3.77 17.11 2.23
N VAL A 352 4.68 17.09 1.25
CA VAL A 352 6.11 17.35 1.41
C VAL A 352 6.61 18.23 0.25
N PRO A 353 7.74 18.98 0.44
CA PRO A 353 8.32 19.79 -0.62
C PRO A 353 8.87 19.02 -1.83
N VAL A 354 9.39 17.78 -1.61
CA VAL A 354 10.01 16.96 -2.66
C VAL A 354 9.42 15.57 -2.67
N HIS A 355 8.94 15.13 -3.84
CA HIS A 355 8.45 13.78 -4.09
C HIS A 355 9.45 13.05 -4.97
N GLU A 356 9.94 11.90 -4.51
CA GLU A 356 10.86 11.06 -5.26
C GLU A 356 10.29 9.65 -5.43
N LEU A 357 10.29 9.16 -6.66
CA LEU A 357 9.93 7.77 -6.96
C LEU A 357 11.18 6.93 -7.10
N ARG A 358 11.14 5.76 -6.51
CA ARG A 358 12.12 4.71 -6.75
C ARG A 358 11.53 3.64 -7.63
N PHE A 359 12.12 3.47 -8.83
CA PHE A 359 11.62 2.54 -9.83
C PHE A 359 12.03 1.11 -9.58
N HIS A 360 11.18 0.20 -10.06
CA HIS A 360 11.49 -1.16 -10.38
C HIS A 360 11.86 -1.34 -11.88
N PRO A 361 12.64 -2.38 -12.24
CA PRO A 361 13.17 -3.38 -11.31
C PRO A 361 14.29 -2.81 -10.44
N TYR A 362 14.34 -3.23 -9.18
CA TYR A 362 15.52 -2.99 -8.38
C TYR A 362 16.72 -3.72 -8.97
N LEU A 363 17.90 -3.15 -8.78
CA LEU A 363 19.17 -3.72 -9.21
C LEU A 363 19.54 -4.89 -8.28
N PHE A 364 18.78 -5.99 -8.41
CA PHE A 364 18.99 -7.26 -7.73
C PHE A 364 19.03 -8.40 -8.75
N PRO A 365 19.79 -9.50 -8.47
CA PRO A 365 19.86 -10.65 -9.37
C PRO A 365 18.49 -11.27 -9.66
N VAL A 366 17.60 -11.22 -8.65
CA VAL A 366 16.25 -11.81 -8.67
C VAL A 366 15.24 -10.74 -8.33
N GLY A 367 14.21 -10.63 -9.14
CA GLY A 367 13.11 -9.68 -8.94
C GLY A 367 11.98 -10.26 -8.08
N LEU A 368 10.85 -9.57 -8.12
CA LEU A 368 9.63 -10.00 -7.46
C LEU A 368 9.16 -11.36 -7.98
N GLY A 369 8.60 -12.18 -7.08
CA GLY A 369 8.18 -13.53 -7.42
C GLY A 369 9.33 -14.52 -7.67
N GLY A 370 10.57 -14.14 -7.39
CA GLY A 370 11.73 -15.02 -7.53
C GLY A 370 12.22 -15.22 -8.97
N LEU A 371 11.77 -14.38 -9.91
CA LEU A 371 12.16 -14.45 -11.32
C LEU A 371 13.53 -13.79 -11.56
N PRO A 372 14.37 -14.32 -12.49
CA PRO A 372 15.61 -13.67 -12.88
C PRO A 372 15.38 -12.24 -13.37
N THR A 373 16.19 -11.29 -12.89
CA THR A 373 16.19 -9.89 -13.34
C THR A 373 17.58 -9.50 -13.85
N PHE A 374 18.53 -9.24 -12.95
CA PHE A 374 19.93 -8.98 -13.32
C PHE A 374 20.77 -10.24 -13.15
N SER A 375 20.29 -11.35 -13.66
CA SER A 375 20.96 -12.66 -13.68
C SER A 375 20.67 -13.39 -14.99
N GLU A 376 21.28 -14.55 -15.19
CA GLU A 376 21.08 -15.34 -16.41
C GLU A 376 19.59 -15.62 -16.68
N GLY A 377 19.14 -15.28 -17.88
CA GLY A 377 17.73 -15.40 -18.31
C GLY A 377 16.85 -14.20 -17.93
N GLY A 378 17.39 -13.15 -17.29
CA GLY A 378 16.67 -11.91 -17.00
C GLY A 378 16.66 -10.92 -18.17
N HIS A 379 15.61 -10.11 -18.26
CA HIS A 379 15.41 -9.05 -19.25
C HIS A 379 15.01 -7.75 -18.55
N PRO A 380 15.94 -7.12 -17.77
CA PRO A 380 15.61 -5.97 -16.94
C PRO A 380 15.15 -4.74 -17.74
N GLU A 381 15.54 -4.60 -19.01
CA GLU A 381 15.08 -3.56 -19.93
C GLU A 381 13.57 -3.69 -20.25
N GLU A 382 13.08 -4.92 -20.42
CA GLU A 382 11.66 -5.20 -20.65
C GLU A 382 10.85 -4.97 -19.37
N ASP A 383 11.37 -5.45 -18.24
CA ASP A 383 10.74 -5.24 -16.94
C ASP A 383 10.63 -3.73 -16.62
N ALA A 384 11.72 -2.98 -16.84
CA ALA A 384 11.71 -1.53 -16.67
C ALA A 384 10.64 -0.85 -17.54
N MET A 385 10.51 -1.23 -18.81
CA MET A 385 9.49 -0.68 -19.71
C MET A 385 8.07 -1.01 -19.25
N LYS A 386 7.83 -2.24 -18.78
CA LYS A 386 6.52 -2.63 -18.21
C LYS A 386 6.14 -1.78 -16.99
N TYR A 387 7.05 -1.63 -16.02
CA TYR A 387 6.80 -0.76 -14.87
C TYR A 387 6.64 0.70 -15.29
N TRP A 388 7.45 1.19 -16.22
CA TRP A 388 7.36 2.56 -16.72
C TRP A 388 6.01 2.85 -17.39
N MET A 389 5.48 1.90 -18.13
CA MET A 389 4.15 2.03 -18.77
C MET A 389 3.05 2.32 -17.74
N HIS A 390 3.11 1.71 -16.55
CA HIS A 390 2.17 2.01 -15.47
C HIS A 390 2.47 3.36 -14.79
N VAL A 391 3.74 3.62 -14.48
CA VAL A 391 4.19 4.81 -13.75
C VAL A 391 3.91 6.09 -14.52
N ARG A 392 4.24 6.15 -15.82
CA ARG A 392 4.06 7.36 -16.65
C ARG A 392 2.60 7.78 -16.78
N ARG A 393 1.63 6.85 -16.70
CA ARG A 393 0.19 7.14 -16.69
C ARG A 393 -0.16 8.10 -15.53
N ALA A 394 0.38 7.82 -14.36
CA ALA A 394 0.21 8.68 -13.20
C ALA A 394 1.01 9.99 -13.32
N LEU A 395 2.24 9.93 -13.84
CA LEU A 395 3.10 11.10 -13.99
C LEU A 395 2.51 12.18 -14.91
N VAL A 396 1.78 11.81 -15.95
CA VAL A 396 1.08 12.78 -16.81
C VAL A 396 -0.15 13.42 -16.13
N ARG A 397 -0.60 12.86 -15.00
CA ARG A 397 -1.74 13.38 -14.22
C ARG A 397 -1.28 14.22 -13.04
N GLN A 398 -0.19 13.84 -12.39
CA GLN A 398 0.28 14.49 -11.17
C GLN A 398 1.82 14.54 -11.15
N SER A 399 2.35 15.72 -10.84
CA SER A 399 3.79 15.93 -10.83
C SER A 399 4.46 15.23 -9.63
N VAL A 400 5.65 14.71 -9.88
CA VAL A 400 6.65 14.39 -8.85
C VAL A 400 7.96 15.08 -9.21
N ASP A 401 8.84 15.27 -8.22
CA ASP A 401 10.04 16.07 -8.39
C ASP A 401 11.22 15.29 -8.93
N ARG A 402 11.31 14.00 -8.61
CA ARG A 402 12.49 13.17 -8.86
C ARG A 402 12.12 11.73 -9.09
N ILE A 403 13.02 11.05 -9.81
CA ILE A 403 13.00 9.59 -9.96
C ILE A 403 14.38 9.03 -9.63
N GLY A 404 14.45 7.74 -9.34
CA GLY A 404 15.73 7.08 -9.07
C GLY A 404 15.63 5.56 -9.07
N LEU A 405 16.76 4.91 -8.89
CA LEU A 405 16.89 3.46 -8.82
C LEU A 405 17.32 3.00 -7.42
N GLY A 406 17.04 1.74 -7.11
CA GLY A 406 17.47 1.04 -5.90
C GLY A 406 18.35 -0.19 -6.23
N GLY A 407 19.07 -0.72 -5.25
CA GLY A 407 19.91 -1.92 -5.38
C GLY A 407 21.36 -1.65 -5.76
N TYR A 408 22.03 -2.62 -6.38
CA TYR A 408 23.46 -2.66 -6.61
C TYR A 408 23.82 -2.37 -8.08
N LEU A 409 24.56 -1.27 -8.29
CA LEU A 409 24.82 -0.71 -9.62
C LEU A 409 25.66 -1.62 -10.52
N HIS A 410 26.61 -2.38 -9.95
CA HIS A 410 27.48 -3.29 -10.72
C HIS A 410 26.71 -4.31 -11.55
N LEU A 411 25.52 -4.69 -11.12
CA LEU A 411 24.67 -5.65 -11.86
C LEU A 411 24.27 -5.14 -13.25
N THR A 412 24.35 -3.83 -13.49
CA THR A 412 24.02 -3.26 -14.80
C THR A 412 25.07 -3.51 -15.88
N GLU A 413 26.31 -3.90 -15.51
CA GLU A 413 27.41 -4.12 -16.48
C GLU A 413 27.05 -5.19 -17.52
N GLY A 414 26.30 -6.22 -17.14
CA GLY A 414 25.82 -7.27 -18.05
C GLY A 414 24.63 -6.87 -18.95
N PHE A 415 24.02 -5.68 -18.73
CA PHE A 415 22.75 -5.30 -19.33
C PHE A 415 22.76 -3.90 -19.97
N PRO A 416 23.51 -3.70 -21.09
CA PRO A 416 23.61 -2.39 -21.72
C PRO A 416 22.26 -1.85 -22.24
N ALA A 417 21.35 -2.73 -22.71
CA ALA A 417 20.00 -2.36 -23.15
C ALA A 417 19.20 -1.71 -22.00
N PHE A 418 19.33 -2.24 -20.78
CA PHE A 418 18.73 -1.62 -19.59
C PHE A 418 19.26 -0.21 -19.35
N THR A 419 20.58 0.01 -19.45
CA THR A 419 21.16 1.33 -19.19
C THR A 419 20.69 2.37 -20.21
N GLU A 420 20.47 1.98 -21.47
CA GLU A 420 19.87 2.85 -22.51
C GLU A 420 18.39 3.12 -22.24
N THR A 421 17.66 2.11 -21.80
CA THR A 421 16.24 2.26 -21.45
C THR A 421 16.05 3.25 -20.30
N ILE A 422 16.85 3.17 -19.24
CA ILE A 422 16.81 4.13 -18.12
C ILE A 422 17.16 5.55 -18.60
N ALA A 423 18.12 5.71 -19.49
CA ALA A 423 18.47 7.03 -20.04
C ALA A 423 17.27 7.67 -20.76
N ARG A 424 16.54 6.88 -21.59
CA ARG A 424 15.32 7.34 -22.28
C ARG A 424 14.21 7.71 -21.28
N MET A 425 13.96 6.87 -20.29
CA MET A 425 12.97 7.10 -19.24
C MET A 425 13.27 8.40 -18.46
N ALA A 426 14.54 8.62 -18.11
CA ALA A 426 14.95 9.84 -17.40
C ALA A 426 14.70 11.10 -18.23
N GLN A 427 14.93 11.06 -19.54
CA GLN A 427 14.62 12.16 -20.46
C GLN A 427 13.11 12.39 -20.59
N GLU A 428 12.34 11.33 -20.77
CA GLU A 428 10.87 11.39 -20.83
C GLU A 428 10.28 11.99 -19.54
N PHE A 429 10.76 11.53 -18.39
CA PHE A 429 10.38 12.07 -17.09
C PHE A 429 10.60 13.60 -17.02
N ARG A 430 11.78 14.07 -17.38
CA ARG A 430 12.08 15.52 -17.35
C ARG A 430 11.16 16.32 -18.26
N LYS A 431 10.80 15.81 -19.43
CA LYS A 431 9.85 16.47 -20.34
C LYS A 431 8.45 16.57 -19.71
N ILE A 432 7.94 15.46 -19.14
CA ILE A 432 6.63 15.45 -18.47
C ILE A 432 6.65 16.42 -17.27
N ARG A 433 7.70 16.36 -16.45
CA ARG A 433 7.86 17.27 -15.30
C ARG A 433 7.87 18.73 -15.72
N ALA A 434 8.58 19.09 -16.78
CA ALA A 434 8.63 20.45 -17.30
C ALA A 434 7.26 20.97 -17.76
N LEU A 435 6.36 20.10 -18.23
CA LEU A 435 4.98 20.47 -18.55
C LEU A 435 4.20 20.85 -17.28
N HIS A 436 4.35 20.09 -16.22
CA HIS A 436 3.71 20.39 -14.93
C HIS A 436 4.21 21.70 -14.31
N GLU A 437 5.47 22.08 -14.51
CA GLU A 437 6.02 23.36 -14.05
C GLU A 437 5.36 24.56 -14.74
N GLN A 438 4.84 24.37 -15.94
CA GLN A 438 4.11 25.39 -16.68
C GLN A 438 2.61 25.42 -16.33
N GLY A 439 2.08 24.32 -15.78
CA GLY A 439 0.70 24.18 -15.36
C GLY A 439 0.22 22.73 -15.47
N GLY A 440 -0.72 22.33 -14.61
CA GLY A 440 -1.27 20.96 -14.59
C GLY A 440 -2.09 20.60 -15.83
N PRO A 441 -2.32 19.31 -16.07
CA PRO A 441 -3.21 18.85 -17.14
C PRO A 441 -4.67 19.19 -16.84
N ALA A 442 -5.50 19.20 -17.88
CA ALA A 442 -6.94 19.34 -17.76
C ALA A 442 -7.56 18.15 -17.02
N VAL A 443 -8.45 18.45 -16.08
CA VAL A 443 -9.12 17.46 -15.21
C VAL A 443 -10.64 17.56 -15.42
N LEU A 444 -11.32 16.41 -15.40
CA LEU A 444 -12.78 16.33 -15.45
C LEU A 444 -13.38 16.65 -14.06
N PRO A 445 -14.57 17.27 -14.00
CA PRO A 445 -15.24 17.59 -12.75
C PRO A 445 -15.92 16.34 -12.13
N VAL A 446 -15.12 15.34 -11.81
CA VAL A 446 -15.57 14.08 -11.18
C VAL A 446 -14.69 13.79 -9.97
N ARG A 447 -15.32 13.59 -8.82
CA ARG A 447 -14.68 13.23 -7.55
C ARG A 447 -15.06 11.80 -7.20
N ALA A 448 -14.10 10.89 -7.36
CA ALA A 448 -14.27 9.48 -6.98
C ALA A 448 -13.74 9.25 -5.56
N ALA A 449 -14.52 8.56 -4.74
CA ALA A 449 -14.09 8.10 -3.42
C ALA A 449 -14.01 6.57 -3.41
N VAL A 450 -12.87 6.04 -3.01
CA VAL A 450 -12.66 4.61 -2.80
C VAL A 450 -12.94 4.29 -1.35
N LEU A 451 -13.91 3.42 -1.09
CA LEU A 451 -14.29 3.00 0.26
C LEU A 451 -13.31 1.94 0.76
N HIS A 452 -12.69 2.21 1.88
CA HIS A 452 -11.63 1.38 2.44
C HIS A 452 -11.74 1.35 3.97
N GLY A 453 -11.66 0.18 4.58
CA GLY A 453 -11.81 0.03 6.03
C GLY A 453 -10.78 0.82 6.87
N TRP A 454 -9.60 1.03 6.32
CA TRP A 454 -8.56 1.85 6.93
C TRP A 454 -8.67 3.35 6.60
N GLY A 455 -9.49 3.73 5.60
CA GLY A 455 -9.59 5.10 5.11
C GLY A 455 -8.25 5.61 4.59
N ALA A 456 -7.86 6.80 4.99
CA ALA A 456 -6.57 7.39 4.67
C ALA A 456 -5.41 6.84 5.54
N LEU A 457 -5.69 5.99 6.54
CA LEU A 457 -4.65 5.46 7.43
C LEU A 457 -3.68 4.51 6.72
N ARG A 458 -4.19 3.68 5.78
CA ARG A 458 -3.38 2.65 5.12
C ARG A 458 -3.57 2.53 3.60
N PRO A 459 -3.69 3.62 2.83
CA PRO A 459 -3.87 3.49 1.38
C PRO A 459 -2.66 2.84 0.70
N TRP A 460 -1.46 2.99 1.26
CA TRP A 460 -0.22 2.49 0.68
C TRP A 460 0.01 0.99 0.92
N THR A 461 -0.72 0.38 1.83
CA THR A 461 -0.66 -1.07 2.05
C THR A 461 -1.34 -1.86 0.95
N LEU A 462 -2.00 -1.21 0.02
CA LEU A 462 -2.52 -1.82 -1.21
C LEU A 462 -1.41 -2.11 -2.23
N SER A 463 -0.21 -1.55 -2.04
CA SER A 463 0.99 -1.84 -2.82
C SER A 463 1.82 -2.96 -2.16
N GLY A 464 3.02 -3.16 -2.60
CA GLY A 464 3.92 -4.14 -2.03
C GLY A 464 3.49 -5.56 -2.38
N HIS A 465 3.31 -6.41 -1.36
CA HIS A 465 3.00 -7.82 -1.62
C HIS A 465 1.65 -8.12 -2.29
N PHE A 466 0.70 -7.17 -2.29
CA PHE A 466 -0.57 -7.40 -2.95
C PHE A 466 -0.47 -7.38 -4.47
N HIS A 467 0.54 -6.74 -5.06
CA HIS A 467 0.76 -6.79 -6.50
C HIS A 467 1.14 -8.18 -7.03
N GLU A 468 1.56 -9.07 -6.13
CA GLU A 468 1.85 -10.47 -6.46
C GLU A 468 0.60 -11.36 -6.51
N THR A 469 -0.58 -10.81 -6.15
CA THR A 469 -1.82 -11.57 -6.08
C THR A 469 -2.89 -11.00 -7.02
N ASP A 470 -3.27 -11.78 -8.01
CA ASP A 470 -4.32 -11.43 -8.99
C ASP A 470 -5.74 -11.36 -8.37
N GLU A 471 -5.88 -11.54 -7.07
CA GLU A 471 -7.18 -11.74 -6.43
C GLU A 471 -7.79 -10.47 -5.86
N HIS A 472 -6.99 -9.40 -5.72
CA HIS A 472 -7.44 -8.18 -5.07
C HIS A 472 -8.01 -7.18 -6.08
N VAL A 473 -9.30 -7.27 -6.33
CA VAL A 473 -10.06 -6.39 -7.26
C VAL A 473 -9.76 -4.91 -7.05
N LEU A 474 -9.58 -4.48 -5.80
CA LEU A 474 -9.34 -3.07 -5.49
C LEU A 474 -7.99 -2.56 -6.00
N ILE A 475 -6.95 -3.39 -6.01
CA ILE A 475 -5.63 -3.03 -6.56
C ILE A 475 -5.77 -2.74 -8.06
N HIS A 476 -6.47 -3.61 -8.77
CA HIS A 476 -6.72 -3.45 -10.20
C HIS A 476 -7.58 -2.19 -10.51
N LEU A 477 -8.59 -1.90 -9.69
CA LEU A 477 -9.37 -0.67 -9.81
C LEU A 477 -8.51 0.57 -9.56
N ASN A 478 -7.67 0.55 -8.53
CA ASN A 478 -6.77 1.65 -8.20
C ASN A 478 -5.74 1.89 -9.30
N GLU A 479 -5.21 0.83 -9.93
CA GLU A 479 -4.31 0.99 -11.07
C GLU A 479 -5.04 1.61 -12.28
N ALA A 480 -6.26 1.20 -12.57
CA ALA A 480 -7.07 1.84 -13.61
C ALA A 480 -7.30 3.33 -13.30
N LEU A 481 -7.72 3.66 -12.07
CA LEU A 481 -7.96 5.03 -11.63
C LEU A 481 -6.71 5.92 -11.71
N SER A 482 -5.50 5.35 -11.65
CA SER A 482 -4.25 6.12 -11.62
C SER A 482 -4.03 6.97 -12.87
N GLY A 483 -4.45 6.51 -14.04
CA GLY A 483 -4.35 7.23 -15.31
C GLY A 483 -5.52 8.19 -15.60
N PHE A 484 -6.56 8.23 -14.77
CA PHE A 484 -7.76 9.00 -15.07
C PHE A 484 -7.58 10.50 -14.78
N PRO A 485 -8.14 11.36 -15.65
CA PRO A 485 -8.15 12.79 -15.42
C PRO A 485 -9.28 13.21 -14.44
N ILE A 486 -9.35 12.57 -13.28
CA ILE A 486 -10.35 12.81 -12.22
C ILE A 486 -9.69 12.89 -10.86
N GLU A 487 -10.38 13.45 -9.88
CA GLU A 487 -9.95 13.39 -8.48
C GLU A 487 -10.28 12.03 -7.89
N VAL A 488 -9.32 11.43 -7.15
CA VAL A 488 -9.48 10.15 -6.44
C VAL A 488 -9.03 10.31 -5.00
N ARG A 489 -9.87 9.91 -4.05
CA ARG A 489 -9.56 9.91 -2.62
C ARG A 489 -9.98 8.61 -1.95
N PHE A 490 -9.40 8.34 -0.77
CA PHE A 490 -9.77 7.20 0.08
C PHE A 490 -10.57 7.70 1.27
N ILE A 491 -11.68 7.01 1.55
CA ILE A 491 -12.55 7.32 2.69
C ILE A 491 -12.85 6.05 3.49
N SER A 492 -12.99 6.19 4.79
CA SER A 492 -13.41 5.11 5.69
C SER A 492 -14.93 5.02 5.80
N PHE A 493 -15.41 3.97 6.45
CA PHE A 493 -16.83 3.83 6.77
C PHE A 493 -17.30 4.89 7.75
N GLU A 494 -16.45 5.32 8.68
CA GLU A 494 -16.72 6.42 9.61
C GLU A 494 -16.74 7.77 8.89
N ASP A 495 -15.92 7.97 7.87
CA ASP A 495 -15.95 9.17 7.03
C ASP A 495 -17.29 9.28 6.31
N VAL A 496 -17.85 8.15 5.82
CA VAL A 496 -19.19 8.10 5.23
C VAL A 496 -20.23 8.60 6.21
N LEU A 497 -20.23 8.08 7.46
CA LEU A 497 -21.16 8.49 8.50
C LEU A 497 -20.94 9.95 8.94
N SER A 498 -19.76 10.49 8.74
CA SER A 498 -19.40 11.88 9.06
C SER A 498 -19.67 12.86 7.89
N GLY A 499 -20.26 12.39 6.78
CA GLY A 499 -20.71 13.24 5.68
C GLY A 499 -19.73 13.36 4.50
N ALA A 500 -18.71 12.51 4.39
CA ALA A 500 -17.75 12.52 3.26
C ALA A 500 -18.38 12.36 1.89
N LEU A 501 -19.59 11.81 1.81
CA LEU A 501 -20.31 11.63 0.54
C LEU A 501 -20.86 12.94 -0.05
N GLN A 502 -20.92 14.04 0.72
CA GLN A 502 -21.38 15.34 0.20
C GLN A 502 -20.46 15.90 -0.90
N ASP A 503 -19.16 15.54 -0.83
CA ASP A 503 -18.16 15.94 -1.82
C ASP A 503 -17.73 14.78 -2.72
N THR A 504 -18.63 13.82 -2.95
CA THR A 504 -18.36 12.62 -3.76
C THR A 504 -19.39 12.55 -4.90
N ASP A 505 -18.92 12.27 -6.11
CA ASP A 505 -19.78 12.02 -7.26
C ASP A 505 -19.89 10.52 -7.52
N VAL A 506 -18.80 9.76 -7.28
CA VAL A 506 -18.75 8.31 -7.45
C VAL A 506 -18.12 7.65 -6.22
N LEU A 507 -18.87 6.76 -5.56
CA LEU A 507 -18.37 5.88 -4.52
C LEU A 507 -17.99 4.52 -5.14
N ILE A 508 -16.78 4.02 -4.82
CA ILE A 508 -16.30 2.71 -5.25
C ILE A 508 -16.18 1.80 -4.04
N SER A 509 -16.90 0.68 -4.05
CA SER A 509 -16.84 -0.38 -3.05
C SER A 509 -16.47 -1.70 -3.71
N ALA A 510 -15.42 -2.35 -3.26
CA ALA A 510 -14.91 -3.56 -3.90
C ALA A 510 -14.42 -4.58 -2.87
N GLY A 511 -14.09 -5.78 -3.32
CA GLY A 511 -13.39 -6.79 -2.54
C GLY A 511 -14.16 -8.08 -2.32
N ARG A 512 -13.81 -8.77 -1.25
CA ARG A 512 -14.40 -10.03 -0.79
C ARG A 512 -15.07 -9.85 0.56
N ALA A 513 -16.00 -10.74 0.89
CA ALA A 513 -16.60 -10.80 2.22
C ALA A 513 -15.52 -10.92 3.30
N GLY A 514 -15.57 -10.05 4.28
CA GLY A 514 -14.63 -10.02 5.40
C GLY A 514 -13.32 -9.27 5.16
N ASP A 515 -13.03 -8.85 3.93
CA ASP A 515 -11.88 -8.00 3.63
C ASP A 515 -12.15 -6.52 4.00
N VAL A 516 -11.09 -5.79 4.26
CA VAL A 516 -11.13 -4.34 4.53
C VAL A 516 -11.83 -3.57 3.41
N TRP A 517 -11.71 -4.02 2.20
CA TRP A 517 -12.29 -3.38 1.01
C TRP A 517 -13.79 -3.60 0.87
N SER A 518 -14.31 -4.76 1.31
CA SER A 518 -15.76 -5.00 1.36
C SER A 518 -16.41 -4.39 2.60
N GLY A 519 -15.65 -4.09 3.63
CA GLY A 519 -16.10 -3.54 4.91
C GLY A 519 -16.47 -4.57 5.98
N GLY A 520 -16.68 -5.82 5.62
CA GLY A 520 -17.00 -6.89 6.57
C GLY A 520 -18.14 -6.51 7.53
N ASP A 521 -17.88 -6.58 8.83
CA ASP A 521 -18.90 -6.31 9.86
C ASP A 521 -19.39 -4.83 9.91
N ALA A 522 -18.72 -3.89 9.23
CA ALA A 522 -19.18 -2.50 9.14
C ALA A 522 -20.57 -2.40 8.50
N TRP A 523 -20.91 -3.31 7.58
CA TRP A 523 -22.21 -3.34 6.92
C TRP A 523 -23.36 -3.81 7.81
N ARG A 524 -23.08 -4.26 9.04
CA ARG A 524 -24.10 -4.51 10.07
C ARG A 524 -24.70 -3.22 10.63
N ASP A 525 -24.02 -2.08 10.45
CA ASP A 525 -24.53 -0.79 10.86
C ASP A 525 -25.59 -0.30 9.85
N PRO A 526 -26.87 -0.21 10.26
CA PRO A 526 -27.93 0.24 9.37
C PRO A 526 -27.78 1.71 8.95
N ALA A 527 -27.07 2.54 9.74
CA ALA A 527 -26.82 3.93 9.38
C ALA A 527 -25.89 4.02 8.17
N LEU A 528 -24.88 3.16 8.06
CA LEU A 528 -23.99 3.11 6.91
C LEU A 528 -24.76 2.74 5.63
N THR A 529 -25.55 1.67 5.69
CA THR A 529 -26.38 1.24 4.55
C THR A 529 -27.37 2.32 4.12
N ALA A 530 -28.02 2.97 5.10
CA ALA A 530 -28.96 4.06 4.84
C ALA A 530 -28.28 5.27 4.20
N GLU A 531 -27.09 5.64 4.66
CA GLU A 531 -26.35 6.80 4.14
C GLU A 531 -25.91 6.58 2.68
N VAL A 532 -25.37 5.41 2.34
CA VAL A 532 -25.01 5.08 0.95
C VAL A 532 -26.27 4.96 0.08
N THR A 533 -27.35 4.38 0.60
CA THR A 533 -28.63 4.31 -0.10
C THR A 533 -29.16 5.72 -0.43
N ARG A 534 -29.15 6.63 0.57
CA ARG A 534 -29.54 8.04 0.38
C ARG A 534 -28.67 8.74 -0.65
N PHE A 535 -27.35 8.57 -0.56
CA PHE A 535 -26.38 9.16 -1.50
C PHE A 535 -26.73 8.81 -2.96
N VAL A 536 -26.96 7.54 -3.26
CA VAL A 536 -27.32 7.13 -4.63
C VAL A 536 -28.70 7.63 -4.99
N HIS A 537 -29.69 7.51 -4.10
CA HIS A 537 -31.05 8.00 -4.36
C HIS A 537 -31.10 9.50 -4.69
N GLU A 538 -30.24 10.31 -4.10
CA GLU A 538 -30.17 11.77 -4.32
C GLU A 538 -29.37 12.16 -5.58
N GLY A 539 -28.67 11.24 -6.22
CA GLY A 539 -27.99 11.47 -7.51
C GLY A 539 -26.54 11.04 -7.57
N GLY A 540 -25.96 10.58 -6.47
CA GLY A 540 -24.62 9.99 -6.46
C GLY A 540 -24.54 8.68 -7.25
N CYS A 541 -23.33 8.26 -7.57
CA CYS A 541 -23.08 7.01 -8.27
C CYS A 541 -22.34 6.00 -7.39
N LEU A 542 -22.69 4.72 -7.48
CA LEU A 542 -22.01 3.62 -6.79
C LEU A 542 -21.44 2.64 -7.81
N ILE A 543 -20.16 2.30 -7.69
CA ILE A 543 -19.55 1.16 -8.41
C ILE A 543 -19.21 0.08 -7.38
N GLY A 544 -19.87 -1.06 -7.50
CA GLY A 544 -19.60 -2.25 -6.71
C GLY A 544 -18.86 -3.31 -7.53
N ALA A 545 -17.77 -3.87 -7.01
CA ALA A 545 -16.99 -4.89 -7.70
C ALA A 545 -16.66 -6.09 -6.82
N GLY A 546 -16.84 -7.31 -7.32
CA GLY A 546 -16.63 -8.55 -6.57
C GLY A 546 -17.77 -8.83 -5.59
N GLU A 547 -17.52 -8.65 -4.30
CA GLU A 547 -18.51 -8.77 -3.22
C GLU A 547 -18.64 -7.44 -2.45
N PRO A 548 -19.05 -6.35 -3.12
CA PRO A 548 -19.20 -5.05 -2.49
C PRO A 548 -20.30 -5.12 -1.42
N SER A 549 -20.10 -4.48 -0.29
CA SER A 549 -21.06 -4.48 0.83
C SER A 549 -21.48 -5.88 1.32
N ALA A 550 -20.59 -6.87 1.24
CA ALA A 550 -20.90 -8.24 1.62
C ALA A 550 -21.35 -8.37 3.07
N LEU A 551 -22.52 -8.95 3.27
CA LEU A 551 -23.10 -9.23 4.59
C LEU A 551 -23.74 -10.64 4.57
N PRO A 552 -22.93 -11.72 4.70
CA PRO A 552 -23.40 -13.10 4.52
C PRO A 552 -24.55 -13.54 5.44
N GLU A 553 -24.76 -12.85 6.56
CA GLU A 553 -25.81 -13.16 7.54
C GLU A 553 -27.02 -12.21 7.43
N GLY A 554 -27.05 -11.32 6.43
CA GLY A 554 -28.18 -10.42 6.18
C GLY A 554 -29.32 -11.09 5.40
N ASP A 555 -30.39 -10.35 5.18
CA ASP A 555 -31.50 -10.73 4.31
C ASP A 555 -31.06 -10.86 2.84
N SER A 556 -30.04 -10.10 2.48
CA SER A 556 -29.32 -10.15 1.21
C SER A 556 -27.83 -10.42 1.50
N CYS A 557 -27.15 -11.14 0.62
CA CYS A 557 -25.70 -11.36 0.75
C CYS A 557 -24.91 -10.06 0.54
N LEU A 558 -25.45 -9.12 -0.27
CA LEU A 558 -24.92 -7.76 -0.39
C LEU A 558 -25.86 -6.79 0.33
N ALA A 559 -25.37 -6.07 1.34
CA ALA A 559 -26.17 -5.08 2.11
C ALA A 559 -26.81 -4.01 1.20
N LEU A 560 -26.16 -3.69 0.09
CA LEU A 560 -26.64 -2.72 -0.92
C LEU A 560 -27.28 -3.38 -2.14
N ALA A 561 -27.74 -4.63 -2.05
CA ALA A 561 -28.36 -5.36 -3.18
C ALA A 561 -29.49 -4.58 -3.83
N HIS A 562 -30.34 -3.90 -3.04
CA HIS A 562 -31.45 -3.08 -3.53
C HIS A 562 -31.00 -1.82 -4.31
N VAL A 563 -29.82 -1.29 -3.98
CA VAL A 563 -29.21 -0.16 -4.70
C VAL A 563 -28.52 -0.65 -5.97
N LEU A 564 -27.75 -1.75 -5.87
CA LEU A 564 -27.01 -2.34 -6.99
C LEU A 564 -27.92 -2.99 -8.05
N GLY A 565 -29.14 -3.37 -7.65
CA GLY A 565 -30.08 -4.11 -8.51
C GLY A 565 -29.68 -5.58 -8.69
N VAL A 566 -28.70 -6.06 -7.94
CA VAL A 566 -28.19 -7.44 -7.95
C VAL A 566 -27.88 -7.93 -6.54
N ASP A 567 -27.91 -9.25 -6.37
CA ASP A 567 -27.43 -9.94 -5.17
C ASP A 567 -26.67 -11.20 -5.56
N THR A 568 -25.96 -11.80 -4.64
CA THR A 568 -25.30 -13.08 -4.84
C THR A 568 -26.14 -14.21 -4.25
N ASP A 569 -26.11 -15.38 -4.90
CA ASP A 569 -26.71 -16.61 -4.39
C ASP A 569 -25.60 -17.43 -3.73
N ASP A 570 -25.71 -17.65 -2.42
CA ASP A 570 -24.77 -18.46 -1.66
C ASP A 570 -25.13 -19.96 -1.65
N GLY A 571 -26.10 -20.36 -2.45
CA GLY A 571 -26.62 -21.71 -2.54
C GLY A 571 -27.64 -22.08 -1.48
N ARG A 572 -27.95 -21.20 -0.51
CA ARG A 572 -28.95 -21.42 0.54
C ARG A 572 -30.36 -21.01 0.11
N TRP A 573 -30.51 -20.22 -0.94
CA TRP A 573 -31.75 -19.57 -1.34
C TRP A 573 -32.22 -19.98 -2.73
N ALA A 574 -32.09 -21.25 -3.07
CA ALA A 574 -32.55 -21.80 -4.34
C ALA A 574 -34.08 -21.62 -4.60
N CYS A 575 -34.85 -21.29 -3.54
CA CYS A 575 -36.30 -21.05 -3.63
C CYS A 575 -36.68 -19.63 -4.07
N HIS A 576 -35.74 -18.70 -4.14
CA HIS A 576 -36.03 -17.35 -4.61
C HIS A 576 -36.28 -17.34 -6.12
N GLY A 577 -37.35 -16.67 -6.54
CA GLY A 577 -37.60 -16.36 -7.95
C GLY A 577 -36.47 -15.48 -8.51
N LYS A 578 -35.99 -15.84 -9.70
CA LYS A 578 -35.01 -15.04 -10.43
C LYS A 578 -35.71 -14.25 -11.54
N TRP A 579 -35.39 -12.97 -11.62
CA TRP A 579 -35.81 -12.16 -12.75
C TRP A 579 -35.11 -12.63 -14.02
N THR A 580 -35.86 -12.75 -15.12
CA THR A 580 -35.29 -12.95 -16.45
C THR A 580 -34.81 -11.62 -17.00
N PHE A 581 -33.74 -11.66 -17.78
CA PHE A 581 -33.19 -10.48 -18.42
C PHE A 581 -32.75 -10.79 -19.85
N SER A 582 -32.53 -9.75 -20.62
CA SER A 582 -31.79 -9.78 -21.89
C SER A 582 -30.53 -8.92 -21.76
N GLU A 583 -29.42 -9.38 -22.34
CA GLU A 583 -28.21 -8.58 -22.44
C GLU A 583 -28.46 -7.40 -23.40
N GLU A 584 -28.10 -6.20 -22.95
CA GLU A 584 -28.23 -4.97 -23.73
C GLU A 584 -26.84 -4.50 -24.21
N LYS A 585 -26.82 -3.85 -25.37
CA LYS A 585 -25.62 -3.19 -25.84
C LYS A 585 -25.30 -2.00 -24.90
N ALA A 586 -24.15 -2.02 -24.27
CA ALA A 586 -23.68 -0.89 -23.47
C ALA A 586 -23.49 0.37 -24.35
N PRO A 587 -23.77 1.58 -23.83
CA PRO A 587 -23.50 2.83 -24.53
C PRO A 587 -22.04 3.24 -24.55
N PHE A 588 -21.14 2.37 -24.07
CA PHE A 588 -19.71 2.53 -24.01
C PHE A 588 -18.99 1.20 -24.31
N PRO A 589 -17.69 1.19 -24.64
CA PRO A 589 -16.94 -0.05 -24.85
C PRO A 589 -16.93 -0.94 -23.60
N VAL A 590 -17.15 -2.25 -23.77
CA VAL A 590 -17.06 -3.24 -22.68
C VAL A 590 -15.89 -4.17 -22.96
N CYS A 591 -14.89 -4.18 -22.05
CA CYS A 591 -13.81 -5.14 -22.02
C CYS A 591 -14.25 -6.35 -21.19
N GLY A 592 -14.86 -7.35 -21.83
CA GLY A 592 -15.39 -8.52 -21.12
C GLY A 592 -14.31 -9.34 -20.43
N GLU A 593 -13.09 -9.41 -20.97
CA GLU A 593 -11.96 -10.17 -20.41
C GLU A 593 -11.51 -9.62 -19.05
N ALA A 594 -11.71 -8.32 -18.84
CA ALA A 594 -11.40 -7.65 -17.58
C ALA A 594 -12.37 -7.99 -16.44
N ILE A 595 -13.51 -8.60 -16.77
CA ILE A 595 -14.54 -8.94 -15.79
C ILE A 595 -14.54 -10.47 -15.59
N PRO A 596 -13.90 -11.01 -14.53
CA PRO A 596 -13.87 -12.43 -14.26
C PRO A 596 -15.27 -13.00 -14.07
N PHE A 597 -15.51 -14.22 -14.55
CA PHE A 597 -16.78 -14.90 -14.32
C PHE A 597 -17.00 -15.20 -12.85
N ARG A 598 -18.18 -14.86 -12.36
CA ARG A 598 -18.68 -15.24 -11.04
C ARG A 598 -20.08 -15.83 -11.20
N ASP A 599 -20.27 -17.00 -10.64
CA ASP A 599 -21.58 -17.65 -10.57
C ASP A 599 -22.45 -17.07 -9.44
N GLY A 600 -23.72 -17.42 -9.42
CA GLY A 600 -24.66 -17.10 -8.34
C GLY A 600 -25.18 -15.67 -8.31
N ILE A 601 -24.84 -14.83 -9.29
CA ILE A 601 -25.36 -13.47 -9.34
C ILE A 601 -26.77 -13.46 -9.95
N ARG A 602 -27.70 -12.79 -9.29
CA ARG A 602 -29.07 -12.64 -9.68
C ARG A 602 -29.54 -11.19 -9.61
N LEU A 603 -30.51 -10.82 -10.46
CA LEU A 603 -31.14 -9.51 -10.35
C LEU A 603 -32.10 -9.48 -9.14
N THR A 604 -32.11 -8.34 -8.46
CA THR A 604 -33.08 -7.99 -7.41
C THR A 604 -34.16 -7.05 -7.89
N ASP A 605 -33.93 -6.40 -9.02
CA ASP A 605 -34.84 -5.47 -9.65
C ASP A 605 -34.94 -5.74 -11.16
N PRO A 606 -36.15 -5.84 -11.75
CA PRO A 606 -36.34 -6.11 -13.17
C PRO A 606 -35.87 -4.98 -14.10
N ASP A 607 -35.76 -3.76 -13.61
CA ASP A 607 -35.28 -2.60 -14.36
C ASP A 607 -33.76 -2.49 -14.40
N THR A 608 -33.03 -3.43 -13.76
CA THR A 608 -31.57 -3.51 -13.82
C THR A 608 -31.13 -3.89 -15.23
N ARG A 609 -30.36 -3.03 -15.88
CA ARG A 609 -29.80 -3.25 -17.21
C ARG A 609 -28.58 -4.15 -17.13
N VAL A 610 -28.49 -5.18 -17.96
CA VAL A 610 -27.37 -6.12 -18.02
C VAL A 610 -26.57 -5.85 -19.29
N PHE A 611 -25.29 -5.46 -19.11
CA PHE A 611 -24.40 -5.14 -20.23
C PHE A 611 -23.39 -6.24 -20.53
N LEU A 612 -23.23 -7.20 -19.62
CA LEU A 612 -22.44 -8.41 -19.83
C LEU A 612 -23.05 -9.57 -19.05
N ALA A 613 -23.30 -10.66 -19.74
CA ALA A 613 -23.72 -11.91 -19.13
C ALA A 613 -22.87 -13.08 -19.65
N ARG A 614 -22.66 -14.08 -18.81
CA ARG A 614 -22.01 -15.34 -19.18
C ARG A 614 -22.76 -16.51 -18.57
N ASN A 615 -23.00 -17.54 -19.35
CA ASN A 615 -23.75 -18.72 -18.92
C ASN A 615 -25.12 -18.37 -18.30
N GLY A 616 -25.77 -17.29 -18.77
CA GLY A 616 -27.06 -16.84 -18.22
C GLY A 616 -26.96 -16.12 -16.86
N VAL A 617 -25.77 -15.77 -16.42
CA VAL A 617 -25.49 -15.05 -15.16
C VAL A 617 -25.01 -13.64 -15.46
N PRO A 618 -25.64 -12.58 -14.89
CA PRO A 618 -25.17 -11.20 -15.04
C PRO A 618 -23.75 -11.03 -14.49
N GLN A 619 -22.89 -10.33 -15.24
CA GLN A 619 -21.52 -10.06 -14.82
C GLN A 619 -21.23 -8.56 -14.76
N MET A 620 -21.91 -7.76 -15.58
CA MET A 620 -21.85 -6.30 -15.53
C MET A 620 -23.27 -5.75 -15.69
N THR A 621 -23.68 -4.97 -14.69
CA THR A 621 -25.02 -4.36 -14.67
C THR A 621 -24.97 -2.88 -14.32
N VAL A 622 -26.01 -2.15 -14.68
CA VAL A 622 -26.27 -0.80 -14.18
C VAL A 622 -27.75 -0.69 -13.80
N HIS A 623 -28.00 -0.28 -12.58
CA HIS A 623 -29.30 -0.03 -12.01
C HIS A 623 -29.48 1.46 -11.76
N THR A 624 -30.68 1.99 -12.10
CA THR A 624 -31.03 3.37 -11.74
C THR A 624 -31.80 3.36 -10.43
N PHE A 625 -31.23 4.02 -9.41
CA PHE A 625 -31.84 4.08 -8.10
C PHE A 625 -32.09 5.53 -7.69
N GLY A 626 -33.35 5.92 -7.61
CA GLY A 626 -33.72 7.32 -7.41
C GLY A 626 -33.22 8.21 -8.56
N LYS A 627 -32.36 9.19 -8.26
CA LYS A 627 -31.74 10.08 -9.25
C LYS A 627 -30.35 9.60 -9.70
N GLY A 628 -29.76 8.69 -8.96
CA GLY A 628 -28.42 8.18 -9.22
C GLY A 628 -28.41 6.83 -9.92
N LYS A 629 -27.21 6.28 -10.06
CA LYS A 629 -26.97 4.99 -10.71
C LYS A 629 -26.01 4.15 -9.87
N ALA A 630 -26.23 2.84 -9.90
CA ALA A 630 -25.30 1.88 -9.31
C ALA A 630 -24.88 0.87 -10.38
N ALA A 631 -23.57 0.67 -10.53
CA ALA A 631 -23.01 -0.36 -11.39
C ALA A 631 -22.49 -1.52 -10.53
N TYR A 632 -22.69 -2.74 -11.02
CA TYR A 632 -22.07 -3.93 -10.46
C TYR A 632 -21.17 -4.59 -11.49
N LEU A 633 -19.97 -4.96 -11.05
CA LEU A 633 -19.00 -5.76 -11.78
C LEU A 633 -18.72 -7.03 -10.97
N SER A 634 -18.82 -8.22 -11.58
CA SER A 634 -18.53 -9.48 -10.88
C SER A 634 -17.08 -9.61 -10.39
N GLY A 635 -16.20 -8.79 -10.92
CA GLY A 635 -14.81 -8.59 -10.60
C GLY A 635 -14.20 -7.58 -11.54
N PHE A 636 -12.93 -7.25 -11.35
CA PHE A 636 -12.21 -6.35 -12.25
C PHE A 636 -10.73 -6.74 -12.28
N ARG A 637 -10.19 -6.95 -13.48
CA ARG A 637 -8.75 -7.10 -13.73
C ARG A 637 -8.28 -5.93 -14.57
N TYR A 638 -7.19 -5.32 -14.14
CA TYR A 638 -6.59 -4.23 -14.89
C TYR A 638 -6.00 -4.74 -16.21
N SER A 639 -6.33 -4.02 -17.25
CA SER A 639 -5.59 -3.89 -18.50
C SER A 639 -5.79 -2.46 -19.00
N PRO A 640 -5.01 -1.96 -19.96
CA PRO A 640 -5.26 -0.63 -20.54
C PRO A 640 -6.70 -0.47 -21.07
N GLU A 641 -7.22 -1.49 -21.74
CA GLU A 641 -8.60 -1.48 -22.29
C GLU A 641 -9.66 -1.52 -21.19
N ALA A 642 -9.33 -2.23 -20.07
CA ALA A 642 -10.20 -2.25 -18.90
C ALA A 642 -10.29 -0.88 -18.22
N ALA A 643 -9.18 -0.14 -18.21
CA ALA A 643 -9.16 1.23 -17.68
C ALA A 643 -10.06 2.15 -18.53
N ASP A 644 -9.97 2.06 -19.86
CA ASP A 644 -10.86 2.82 -20.76
C ASP A 644 -12.34 2.50 -20.52
N MET A 645 -12.68 1.23 -20.36
CA MET A 645 -14.03 0.79 -20.00
C MET A 645 -14.51 1.40 -18.68
N LEU A 646 -13.66 1.37 -17.63
CA LEU A 646 -14.02 1.90 -16.32
C LEU A 646 -14.22 3.42 -16.34
N LEU A 647 -13.36 4.16 -17.04
CA LEU A 647 -13.53 5.59 -17.23
C LEU A 647 -14.84 5.90 -17.99
N ALA A 648 -15.10 5.19 -19.07
CA ALA A 648 -16.33 5.35 -19.84
C ALA A 648 -17.60 5.02 -19.02
N LEU A 649 -17.53 4.00 -18.16
CA LEU A 649 -18.60 3.68 -17.20
C LEU A 649 -18.83 4.84 -16.21
N ILE A 650 -17.76 5.38 -15.62
CA ILE A 650 -17.83 6.54 -14.71
C ILE A 650 -18.50 7.74 -15.40
N LEU A 651 -18.07 8.08 -16.60
CA LEU A 651 -18.65 9.20 -17.37
C LEU A 651 -20.14 8.95 -17.72
N TYR A 652 -20.49 7.73 -18.11
CA TYR A 652 -21.87 7.35 -18.36
C TYR A 652 -22.75 7.47 -17.11
N MET A 653 -22.25 7.02 -15.96
CA MET A 653 -23.00 7.05 -14.71
C MET A 653 -23.21 8.49 -14.20
N THR A 654 -22.18 9.31 -14.22
CA THR A 654 -22.22 10.70 -13.76
C THR A 654 -22.88 11.65 -14.76
N GLY A 655 -23.04 11.22 -16.03
CA GLY A 655 -23.50 12.10 -17.11
C GLY A 655 -22.49 13.19 -17.47
N THR A 656 -21.21 13.02 -17.08
CA THR A 656 -20.15 14.00 -17.34
C THR A 656 -19.72 13.93 -18.79
N ASP A 657 -19.71 15.09 -19.46
CA ASP A 657 -19.09 15.21 -20.77
C ASP A 657 -17.57 15.14 -20.64
N GLY A 658 -16.96 14.15 -21.26
CA GLY A 658 -15.51 13.97 -21.26
C GLY A 658 -14.75 15.03 -22.09
N ALA A 659 -15.41 16.00 -22.72
CA ALA A 659 -14.80 17.00 -23.60
C ALA A 659 -13.85 17.99 -22.88
N ALA A 660 -13.95 18.10 -21.55
CA ALA A 660 -13.08 18.95 -20.76
C ALA A 660 -11.64 18.41 -20.59
N ALA A 661 -11.40 17.14 -20.90
CA ALA A 661 -10.06 16.52 -20.88
C ALA A 661 -9.75 15.86 -22.22
N ALA A 662 -8.47 15.58 -22.45
CA ALA A 662 -8.05 14.85 -23.65
C ALA A 662 -8.47 13.36 -23.56
N ARG A 663 -8.86 12.78 -24.71
CA ARG A 663 -9.29 11.38 -24.85
C ARG A 663 -8.80 10.79 -26.16
N CYS A 664 -8.53 9.52 -26.15
CA CYS A 664 -8.21 8.71 -27.31
C CYS A 664 -9.39 7.81 -27.71
N SER A 665 -9.47 7.47 -29.01
CA SER A 665 -10.53 6.58 -29.54
C SER A 665 -10.14 5.10 -29.45
N ALA A 666 -8.86 4.78 -29.54
CA ALA A 666 -8.39 3.41 -29.52
C ALA A 666 -8.22 2.89 -28.10
N PRO A 667 -8.66 1.67 -27.80
CA PRO A 667 -8.43 1.04 -26.50
C PRO A 667 -6.92 0.96 -26.16
N GLY A 668 -6.61 1.12 -24.89
CA GLY A 668 -5.23 1.05 -24.44
C GLY A 668 -4.40 2.31 -24.70
N THR A 669 -5.03 3.39 -25.15
CA THR A 669 -4.36 4.69 -25.30
C THR A 669 -4.96 5.72 -24.34
N GLU A 670 -4.10 6.57 -23.77
CA GLU A 670 -4.50 7.64 -22.87
C GLU A 670 -3.92 8.99 -23.34
N ALA A 671 -4.62 10.07 -23.02
CA ALA A 671 -4.12 11.40 -23.36
C ALA A 671 -4.25 12.37 -22.20
N ALA A 672 -3.30 13.31 -22.10
CA ALA A 672 -3.32 14.45 -21.18
C ALA A 672 -3.12 15.74 -21.94
N TRP A 673 -4.02 16.71 -21.73
CA TRP A 673 -3.91 18.04 -22.27
C TRP A 673 -3.38 19.03 -21.24
N PHE A 674 -2.29 19.72 -21.56
CA PHE A 674 -1.68 20.75 -20.74
C PHE A 674 -2.03 22.13 -21.33
N PRO A 675 -3.06 22.82 -20.82
CA PRO A 675 -3.56 24.07 -21.44
C PRO A 675 -2.52 25.20 -21.43
N ALA A 676 -1.73 25.31 -20.36
CA ALA A 676 -0.77 26.41 -20.21
C ALA A 676 0.35 26.35 -21.24
N SER A 677 0.88 25.17 -21.51
CA SER A 677 1.93 24.96 -22.53
C SER A 677 1.39 24.68 -23.93
N LYS A 678 0.04 24.54 -24.09
CA LYS A 678 -0.59 24.04 -25.30
C LYS A 678 0.04 22.73 -25.80
N THR A 679 0.25 21.80 -24.89
CA THR A 679 0.91 20.53 -25.18
C THR A 679 -0.06 19.37 -24.93
N LEU A 680 -0.12 18.47 -25.89
CA LEU A 680 -0.85 17.21 -25.80
C LEU A 680 0.17 16.07 -25.59
N VAL A 681 -0.02 15.29 -24.54
CA VAL A 681 0.72 14.06 -24.31
C VAL A 681 -0.21 12.88 -24.58
N VAL A 682 0.24 11.95 -25.42
CA VAL A 682 -0.51 10.75 -25.78
C VAL A 682 0.34 9.51 -25.47
N LEU A 683 -0.26 8.54 -24.78
CA LEU A 683 0.36 7.32 -24.33
C LEU A 683 -0.25 6.12 -25.07
N ASN A 684 0.60 5.26 -25.60
CA ASN A 684 0.20 3.91 -25.97
C ASN A 684 0.59 2.97 -24.81
N ASN A 685 -0.39 2.47 -24.05
CA ASN A 685 -0.20 1.56 -22.92
C ASN A 685 -0.33 0.08 -23.32
N THR A 686 -0.02 -0.24 -24.60
CA THR A 686 -0.03 -1.60 -25.13
C THR A 686 1.30 -1.97 -25.75
N GLU A 687 1.55 -3.25 -25.90
CA GLU A 687 2.74 -3.81 -26.58
C GLU A 687 2.61 -3.87 -28.11
N ASN A 688 1.55 -3.25 -28.67
CA ASN A 688 1.28 -3.24 -30.10
C ASN A 688 1.26 -1.80 -30.65
N PRO A 689 1.58 -1.61 -31.94
CA PRO A 689 1.31 -0.34 -32.61
C PRO A 689 -0.20 -0.04 -32.63
N VAL A 690 -0.57 1.20 -32.40
CA VAL A 690 -1.99 1.61 -32.32
C VAL A 690 -2.22 2.86 -33.15
N HIS A 691 -3.28 2.84 -33.97
CA HIS A 691 -3.84 4.03 -34.61
C HIS A 691 -4.97 4.60 -33.74
N THR A 692 -4.93 5.89 -33.40
CA THR A 692 -5.92 6.52 -32.51
C THR A 692 -6.27 7.95 -32.95
N GLU A 693 -7.54 8.28 -32.93
CA GLU A 693 -7.97 9.68 -32.92
C GLU A 693 -7.89 10.20 -31.48
N THR A 694 -7.21 11.30 -31.29
CA THR A 694 -7.13 11.99 -30.01
C THR A 694 -7.87 13.32 -30.10
N VAL A 695 -8.79 13.54 -29.14
CA VAL A 695 -9.60 14.76 -29.03
C VAL A 695 -9.28 15.45 -27.71
N TRP A 696 -9.09 16.79 -27.75
CA TRP A 696 -8.86 17.62 -26.56
C TRP A 696 -9.57 18.96 -26.71
N PRO A 697 -9.70 19.80 -25.67
CA PRO A 697 -10.38 21.10 -25.74
C PRO A 697 -9.86 22.06 -26.82
N GLY A 698 -8.64 21.84 -27.32
CA GLY A 698 -7.99 22.66 -28.37
C GLY A 698 -8.15 22.12 -29.80
N GLY A 699 -8.60 20.86 -29.97
CA GLY A 699 -8.68 20.26 -31.30
C GLY A 699 -8.77 18.74 -31.33
N ARG A 700 -8.36 18.19 -32.47
CA ARG A 700 -8.27 16.72 -32.68
C ARG A 700 -7.13 16.38 -33.63
N ALA A 701 -6.56 15.20 -33.49
CA ALA A 701 -5.53 14.66 -34.36
C ALA A 701 -5.65 13.13 -34.48
N GLU A 702 -5.30 12.60 -35.66
CA GLU A 702 -5.07 11.17 -35.90
C GLU A 702 -3.59 10.88 -35.67
N LEU A 703 -3.29 9.83 -34.93
CA LEU A 703 -1.93 9.45 -34.54
C LEU A 703 -1.69 7.97 -34.70
N ASP A 704 -0.53 7.65 -35.28
CA ASP A 704 0.04 6.29 -35.26
C ASP A 704 1.09 6.25 -34.17
N LEU A 705 0.92 5.39 -33.18
CA LEU A 705 1.79 5.25 -32.03
C LEU A 705 2.49 3.88 -32.08
N GLU A 706 3.78 3.89 -31.83
CA GLU A 706 4.55 2.67 -31.65
C GLU A 706 4.21 1.98 -30.32
N PRO A 707 4.58 0.69 -30.13
CA PRO A 707 4.40 0.01 -28.86
C PRO A 707 4.99 0.79 -27.68
N MET A 708 4.22 0.96 -26.62
CA MET A 708 4.62 1.65 -25.37
C MET A 708 5.13 3.10 -25.60
N GLU A 709 4.77 3.74 -26.69
CA GLU A 709 5.23 5.10 -27.01
C GLU A 709 4.57 6.16 -26.13
N THR A 710 5.35 7.18 -25.75
CA THR A 710 4.86 8.48 -25.28
C THR A 710 5.09 9.52 -26.37
N ARG A 711 4.02 10.06 -26.93
CA ARG A 711 4.07 11.12 -27.93
C ARG A 711 3.74 12.47 -27.28
N ILE A 712 4.65 13.42 -27.39
CA ILE A 712 4.47 14.81 -26.89
C ILE A 712 4.34 15.72 -28.09
N LEU A 713 3.21 16.41 -28.22
CA LEU A 713 2.87 17.31 -29.29
C LEU A 713 2.74 18.73 -28.73
N GLU A 714 3.68 19.59 -29.08
CA GLU A 714 3.76 20.99 -28.62
C GLU A 714 3.04 21.95 -29.57
N GLY A 715 2.52 23.07 -29.05
CA GLY A 715 1.90 24.12 -29.84
C GLY A 715 0.57 23.78 -30.49
N MET A 716 -0.14 22.81 -29.91
CA MET A 716 -1.42 22.29 -30.43
C MET A 716 -2.59 23.24 -30.13
#